data_a52d804bf049b5a6e07a95307de4ba6d
#
_entry.id   a52d804bf049b5a6e07a95307de4ba6d
#
_cell.length_a   1.000
_cell.length_b   1.000
_cell.length_c   1.000
_cell.angle_alpha   90.00
_cell.angle_beta   90.00
_cell.angle_gamma   90.00
#
_symmetry.space_group_name_H-M   'P 1'
#
loop_
_entity.id
_entity.type
_entity.pdbx_description
1 polymer ?
#
loop_
_entity_poly.entity_id
_entity_poly.type
_entity_poly.pdbx_seq_one_letter_code
_entity_poly.pdbx_strand_id
1 'polypeptide(L)'
;MPEQSRIYEFGKKIDGDATMKALLGGKGANLAEMARIGLPVPPGFTITTEVCAEFKANGEKLPAYVFEQVKAAIKNVEGQQGKIFGDLENPLLFSVRSGARESMPGMMDTILNLGLNDRSVQGFARKTNNPRFAYDCYRRFIQMYGDVVMGIQAAADHEEEPFDALLGQLKREVGVQNDVDLTAEQLQELIKRYKILIDERAGEAFPQDVYGQLEGAIGAVFRSWNNERAVIYRRKYNIPSEWGTAVNIQSMVFGNMGDGCATGVAFTRNPANGKREFYGEYLINAQGEDVVAGIRTPKPIAALKNDMPRVFEQLEAVCETLEDHFRDMQDMEFTIERDKLYMLQTRNGKRTGLAAVRIAVEMVSEGRIAKEDAIGRIPADSISSLLVPVFDEKEKKNLKKLAIGLPAGPGAACGKVYFSAKKAEEVYARGERVILCRIETSPEDIRGMLTSEGILTSRGGVSSHAALVARQMGKVCVCGAGALHIDYGARAMRVDGTEIREGDYISIDGTTGEVFSGRVATVPSEVSRVLAGDMAAENSETYRLFATVMAWADELRTLGIRTNADTPKQAKQAFQFGAEGIGLCRTEHMFFEDDRIDFMRKMILATTTEDRIEALDQLKPLQRGDFEGLFREMKGFPVTIRLLDPPLHEFLPNTDDALADLSKKFSIPAECIRARVQALHEQNPMLGHRGCRLGMTYPEITAMQASAIFEAVARVMAEGVEVRVEVMVPLVGFGGELENQVKLIRGAAEEVMEKTGKKFDYAVGTMLELPRAALVADKIAETAEFFSFGTNDLTQTALGMSRDDSGTFLPEYIAKEVVSRNPFASIDVEGVGQLMEIGVTKARKVRPGVKFGICGEHGGDPDSIKFCHKLGLNYVSCAPNRVPVAKIAAAQAALGK
;
A
#
# COMPACT_ATOMS: atom_id res chain seq x y z
N MET A 1 1.60 13.86 -43.77
CA MET A 1 1.72 12.57 -43.11
C MET A 1 0.34 11.92 -43.18
N PRO A 2 0.17 10.63 -43.38
CA PRO A 2 -1.15 10.04 -43.27
C PRO A 2 -1.66 10.33 -41.87
N GLU A 3 -2.89 10.83 -41.72
CA GLU A 3 -3.52 11.10 -40.45
C GLU A 3 -3.50 9.81 -39.63
N GLN A 4 -2.81 9.87 -38.47
CA GLN A 4 -2.72 8.73 -37.57
C GLN A 4 -4.14 8.45 -37.03
N SER A 5 -4.60 7.19 -37.20
CA SER A 5 -5.94 6.82 -36.73
C SER A 5 -6.06 7.06 -35.20
N ARG A 6 -7.10 7.78 -34.81
CA ARG A 6 -7.44 8.03 -33.39
C ARG A 6 -8.55 7.08 -32.90
N ILE A 7 -9.10 6.28 -33.80
CA ILE A 7 -10.23 5.37 -33.54
C ILE A 7 -9.80 3.95 -33.86
N TYR A 8 -10.05 3.04 -32.92
CA TYR A 8 -9.76 1.61 -33.02
C TYR A 8 -11.03 0.82 -32.80
N GLU A 9 -11.47 0.07 -33.80
CA GLU A 9 -12.70 -0.70 -33.77
C GLU A 9 -12.52 -2.07 -33.11
N PHE A 10 -13.59 -2.58 -32.49
CA PHE A 10 -13.70 -3.94 -31.98
C PHE A 10 -15.08 -4.54 -32.31
N GLY A 11 -15.13 -5.85 -32.50
CA GLY A 11 -16.30 -6.57 -32.98
C GLY A 11 -15.92 -7.46 -34.16
N LYS A 12 -16.60 -7.31 -35.31
CA LYS A 12 -16.21 -8.04 -36.53
C LYS A 12 -14.92 -7.50 -37.18
N LYS A 13 -14.72 -6.19 -37.12
CA LYS A 13 -13.45 -5.54 -37.45
C LYS A 13 -12.73 -5.28 -36.14
N ILE A 14 -11.44 -5.59 -36.07
CA ILE A 14 -10.64 -5.47 -34.84
C ILE A 14 -9.31 -4.81 -35.23
N ASP A 15 -9.08 -3.62 -34.70
CA ASP A 15 -7.90 -2.80 -34.99
C ASP A 15 -6.87 -2.79 -33.84
N GLY A 16 -7.19 -3.38 -32.67
CA GLY A 16 -6.36 -3.36 -31.47
C GLY A 16 -6.15 -4.72 -30.81
N ASP A 17 -5.30 -4.76 -29.80
CA ASP A 17 -5.02 -5.94 -28.95
C ASP A 17 -4.64 -5.58 -27.53
N ALA A 18 -4.43 -6.59 -26.67
CA ALA A 18 -4.09 -6.44 -25.25
C ALA A 18 -2.78 -5.70 -24.97
N THR A 19 -1.86 -5.59 -25.95
CA THR A 19 -0.56 -4.90 -25.78
C THR A 19 -0.70 -3.39 -25.88
N MET A 20 -1.79 -2.91 -26.46
CA MET A 20 -2.03 -1.50 -26.76
C MET A 20 -2.66 -0.72 -25.57
N LYS A 21 -2.49 -1.16 -24.34
CA LYS A 21 -3.06 -0.51 -23.15
C LYS A 21 -2.67 0.96 -22.99
N ALA A 22 -1.47 1.33 -23.44
CA ALA A 22 -1.03 2.73 -23.38
C ALA A 22 -1.87 3.64 -24.28
N LEU A 23 -2.35 3.13 -25.41
CA LEU A 23 -3.10 3.86 -26.42
C LEU A 23 -4.62 3.73 -26.24
N LEU A 24 -5.12 2.51 -25.99
CA LEU A 24 -6.54 2.19 -25.93
C LEU A 24 -7.09 2.19 -24.49
N GLY A 25 -6.23 2.39 -23.48
CA GLY A 25 -6.56 2.12 -22.11
C GLY A 25 -6.78 0.64 -21.83
N GLY A 26 -6.88 0.25 -20.56
CA GLY A 26 -7.09 -1.15 -20.19
C GLY A 26 -8.40 -1.74 -20.72
N LYS A 27 -9.49 -0.94 -20.69
CA LYS A 27 -10.81 -1.40 -21.15
C LYS A 27 -10.85 -1.60 -22.68
N GLY A 28 -10.38 -0.62 -23.45
CA GLY A 28 -10.39 -0.68 -24.92
C GLY A 28 -9.51 -1.82 -25.45
N ALA A 29 -8.30 -1.96 -24.92
CA ALA A 29 -7.39 -3.04 -25.26
C ALA A 29 -8.01 -4.43 -24.97
N ASN A 30 -8.64 -4.60 -23.81
CA ASN A 30 -9.25 -5.87 -23.45
C ASN A 30 -10.54 -6.15 -24.25
N LEU A 31 -11.34 -5.14 -24.65
CA LEU A 31 -12.48 -5.32 -25.55
C LEU A 31 -12.04 -5.82 -26.92
N ALA A 32 -11.00 -5.21 -27.49
CA ALA A 32 -10.42 -5.66 -28.74
C ALA A 32 -9.87 -7.09 -28.64
N GLU A 33 -9.17 -7.40 -27.55
CA GLU A 33 -8.60 -8.73 -27.30
C GLU A 33 -9.67 -9.80 -27.14
N MET A 34 -10.71 -9.55 -26.33
CA MET A 34 -11.84 -10.47 -26.19
C MET A 34 -12.52 -10.76 -27.52
N ALA A 35 -12.72 -9.73 -28.36
CA ALA A 35 -13.27 -9.93 -29.71
C ALA A 35 -12.31 -10.77 -30.58
N ARG A 36 -10.99 -10.55 -30.46
CA ARG A 36 -9.96 -11.27 -31.22
C ARG A 36 -9.91 -12.76 -30.89
N ILE A 37 -10.12 -13.11 -29.62
CA ILE A 37 -10.17 -14.52 -29.18
C ILE A 37 -11.57 -15.15 -29.37
N GLY A 38 -12.49 -14.44 -30.05
CA GLY A 38 -13.79 -14.98 -30.45
C GLY A 38 -14.88 -14.90 -29.41
N LEU A 39 -14.70 -14.14 -28.31
CA LEU A 39 -15.75 -13.95 -27.33
C LEU A 39 -16.87 -13.03 -27.84
N PRO A 40 -18.11 -13.19 -27.37
CA PRO A 40 -19.25 -12.42 -27.83
C PRO A 40 -19.26 -10.99 -27.28
N VAL A 41 -18.44 -10.13 -27.85
CA VAL A 41 -18.32 -8.71 -27.48
C VAL A 41 -19.27 -7.89 -28.35
N PRO A 42 -20.15 -7.05 -27.79
CA PRO A 42 -20.92 -6.09 -28.57
C PRO A 42 -19.96 -5.16 -29.33
N PRO A 43 -20.19 -4.91 -30.66
CA PRO A 43 -19.27 -4.11 -31.45
C PRO A 43 -19.25 -2.65 -31.00
N GLY A 44 -18.11 -2.02 -31.25
CA GLY A 44 -17.87 -0.64 -30.87
C GLY A 44 -16.49 -0.18 -31.32
N PHE A 45 -16.04 0.89 -30.71
CA PHE A 45 -14.72 1.47 -30.98
C PHE A 45 -14.19 2.24 -29.77
N THR A 46 -12.88 2.42 -29.75
CA THR A 46 -12.15 3.17 -28.72
C THR A 46 -11.54 4.42 -29.33
N ILE A 47 -11.78 5.57 -28.70
CA ILE A 47 -11.04 6.83 -28.95
C ILE A 47 -9.79 6.78 -28.06
N THR A 48 -8.61 7.00 -28.63
CA THR A 48 -7.33 6.82 -27.94
C THR A 48 -7.06 7.80 -26.80
N THR A 49 -6.17 7.41 -25.88
CA THR A 49 -5.70 8.28 -24.78
C THR A 49 -5.02 9.56 -25.27
N GLU A 50 -4.43 9.56 -26.48
CA GLU A 50 -3.80 10.73 -27.09
C GLU A 50 -4.82 11.85 -27.34
N VAL A 51 -6.05 11.49 -27.70
CA VAL A 51 -7.13 12.48 -27.90
C VAL A 51 -7.49 13.19 -26.60
N CYS A 52 -7.33 12.58 -25.43
CA CYS A 52 -7.53 13.25 -24.15
C CYS A 52 -6.59 14.46 -23.99
N ALA A 53 -5.34 14.33 -24.38
CA ALA A 53 -4.37 15.43 -24.36
C ALA A 53 -4.72 16.52 -25.43
N GLU A 54 -5.11 16.08 -26.64
CA GLU A 54 -5.54 16.99 -27.71
C GLU A 54 -6.83 17.75 -27.32
N PHE A 55 -7.79 17.08 -26.68
CA PHE A 55 -9.02 17.68 -26.17
C PHE A 55 -8.71 18.80 -25.14
N LYS A 56 -7.83 18.53 -24.20
CA LYS A 56 -7.38 19.53 -23.22
C LYS A 56 -6.68 20.71 -23.88
N ALA A 57 -5.78 20.45 -24.81
CA ALA A 57 -5.04 21.49 -25.54
C ALA A 57 -5.96 22.33 -26.45
N ASN A 58 -7.07 21.76 -26.94
CA ASN A 58 -8.07 22.42 -27.79
C ASN A 58 -9.19 23.14 -26.99
N GLY A 59 -8.94 23.47 -25.72
CA GLY A 59 -9.92 24.16 -24.86
C GLY A 59 -11.15 23.33 -24.52
N GLU A 60 -10.93 22.06 -24.27
CA GLU A 60 -11.95 21.04 -23.92
C GLU A 60 -13.02 20.85 -25.02
N LYS A 61 -12.59 20.95 -26.27
CA LYS A 61 -13.40 20.64 -27.45
C LYS A 61 -12.80 19.51 -28.24
N LEU A 62 -13.66 18.59 -28.68
CA LEU A 62 -13.21 17.46 -29.50
C LEU A 62 -12.71 18.00 -30.86
N PRO A 63 -11.49 17.61 -31.31
CA PRO A 63 -11.02 17.99 -32.63
C PRO A 63 -11.97 17.50 -33.73
N ALA A 64 -12.32 18.38 -34.68
CA ALA A 64 -13.30 18.06 -35.75
C ALA A 64 -12.92 16.80 -36.56
N TYR A 65 -11.63 16.60 -36.84
CA TYR A 65 -11.17 15.44 -37.59
C TYR A 65 -11.39 14.13 -36.82
N VAL A 66 -11.28 14.15 -35.46
CA VAL A 66 -11.59 12.99 -34.62
C VAL A 66 -13.07 12.68 -34.69
N PHE A 67 -13.92 13.70 -34.62
CA PHE A 67 -15.37 13.49 -34.69
C PHE A 67 -15.82 12.92 -36.06
N GLU A 68 -15.17 13.29 -37.16
CA GLU A 68 -15.43 12.65 -38.47
C GLU A 68 -15.01 11.18 -38.47
N GLN A 69 -13.88 10.83 -37.84
CA GLN A 69 -13.50 9.42 -37.65
C GLN A 69 -14.52 8.66 -36.79
N VAL A 70 -15.05 9.29 -35.73
CA VAL A 70 -16.14 8.74 -34.90
C VAL A 70 -17.37 8.43 -35.74
N LYS A 71 -17.82 9.36 -36.60
CA LYS A 71 -18.98 9.14 -37.50
C LYS A 71 -18.76 7.99 -38.46
N ALA A 72 -17.54 7.82 -38.98
CA ALA A 72 -17.18 6.72 -39.85
C ALA A 72 -17.23 5.37 -39.11
N ALA A 73 -16.72 5.32 -37.87
CA ALA A 73 -16.79 4.12 -37.04
C ALA A 73 -18.24 3.75 -36.65
N ILE A 74 -19.09 4.73 -36.40
CA ILE A 74 -20.54 4.49 -36.12
C ILE A 74 -21.18 3.79 -37.32
N LYS A 75 -20.92 4.22 -38.57
CA LYS A 75 -21.45 3.57 -39.79
C LYS A 75 -21.02 2.11 -39.88
N ASN A 76 -19.79 1.79 -39.46
CA ASN A 76 -19.34 0.40 -39.45
C ASN A 76 -20.09 -0.43 -38.40
N VAL A 77 -20.32 0.15 -37.17
CA VAL A 77 -21.12 -0.52 -36.14
C VAL A 77 -22.57 -0.69 -36.58
N GLU A 78 -23.17 0.31 -37.25
CA GLU A 78 -24.51 0.23 -37.81
C GLU A 78 -24.64 -0.97 -38.81
N GLY A 79 -23.66 -1.11 -39.69
CA GLY A 79 -23.56 -2.24 -40.63
C GLY A 79 -23.45 -3.61 -39.93
N GLN A 80 -22.77 -3.68 -38.81
CA GLN A 80 -22.62 -4.90 -38.01
C GLN A 80 -23.90 -5.27 -37.25
N GLN A 81 -24.66 -4.27 -36.78
CA GLN A 81 -25.84 -4.45 -35.92
C GLN A 81 -27.15 -4.44 -36.71
N GLY A 82 -27.15 -3.93 -37.93
CA GLY A 82 -28.39 -3.73 -38.68
C GLY A 82 -29.34 -2.71 -38.05
N LYS A 83 -28.81 -1.73 -37.31
CA LYS A 83 -29.50 -0.65 -36.67
C LYS A 83 -28.81 0.66 -37.02
N ILE A 84 -29.53 1.77 -37.01
CA ILE A 84 -29.00 3.08 -37.37
C ILE A 84 -29.00 4.01 -36.13
N PHE A 85 -27.91 4.74 -35.92
CA PHE A 85 -27.80 5.71 -34.83
C PHE A 85 -28.71 6.92 -35.11
N GLY A 86 -29.65 7.18 -34.22
CA GLY A 86 -30.69 8.22 -34.39
C GLY A 86 -31.91 7.79 -35.19
N ASP A 87 -32.01 6.52 -35.60
CA ASP A 87 -33.25 6.02 -36.22
C ASP A 87 -34.44 6.16 -35.29
N LEU A 88 -35.59 6.52 -35.88
CA LEU A 88 -36.81 6.76 -35.14
C LEU A 88 -37.57 5.47 -34.78
N GLU A 89 -37.33 4.36 -35.48
CA GLU A 89 -38.05 3.09 -35.28
C GLU A 89 -37.18 2.00 -34.61
N ASN A 90 -35.92 1.90 -34.97
CA ASN A 90 -34.98 0.90 -34.46
C ASN A 90 -33.60 1.50 -34.16
N PRO A 91 -33.51 2.43 -33.18
CA PRO A 91 -32.29 3.16 -32.91
C PRO A 91 -31.15 2.25 -32.44
N LEU A 92 -29.95 2.46 -32.98
CA LEU A 92 -28.72 1.98 -32.38
C LEU A 92 -28.42 2.83 -31.17
N LEU A 93 -28.23 2.20 -30.02
CA LEU A 93 -27.85 2.90 -28.78
C LEU A 93 -26.43 2.53 -28.39
N PHE A 94 -25.75 3.49 -27.74
CA PHE A 94 -24.37 3.30 -27.27
C PHE A 94 -24.24 3.49 -25.77
N SER A 95 -23.25 2.82 -25.20
CA SER A 95 -22.62 3.21 -23.94
C SER A 95 -21.34 3.98 -24.26
N VAL A 96 -21.06 5.05 -23.50
CA VAL A 96 -19.83 5.84 -23.56
C VAL A 96 -19.13 5.70 -22.23
N ARG A 97 -17.97 5.05 -22.24
CA ARG A 97 -17.29 4.60 -21.01
C ARG A 97 -15.83 5.01 -21.01
N SER A 98 -15.31 5.46 -19.88
CA SER A 98 -13.88 5.72 -19.71
C SER A 98 -13.02 4.46 -19.83
N GLY A 99 -11.77 4.64 -20.25
CA GLY A 99 -10.79 3.58 -20.38
C GLY A 99 -9.39 4.04 -20.03
N ALA A 100 -9.07 4.24 -18.74
CA ALA A 100 -7.71 4.54 -18.31
C ALA A 100 -6.79 3.31 -18.48
N ARG A 101 -5.47 3.55 -18.55
CA ARG A 101 -4.45 2.48 -18.62
C ARG A 101 -4.53 1.55 -17.43
N GLU A 102 -4.69 2.14 -16.22
CA GLU A 102 -4.92 1.43 -14.98
C GLU A 102 -6.40 1.47 -14.59
N SER A 103 -6.88 0.38 -13.99
CA SER A 103 -8.28 0.28 -13.55
C SER A 103 -8.53 1.22 -12.36
N MET A 104 -9.48 2.13 -12.53
CA MET A 104 -9.91 3.13 -11.54
C MET A 104 -11.42 2.98 -11.27
N PRO A 105 -11.87 1.94 -10.53
CA PRO A 105 -13.29 1.61 -10.38
C PRO A 105 -14.09 2.75 -9.71
N GLY A 106 -15.18 3.20 -10.35
CA GLY A 106 -16.05 4.24 -9.82
C GLY A 106 -15.48 5.68 -9.85
N MET A 107 -14.23 5.86 -10.35
CA MET A 107 -13.58 7.17 -10.32
C MET A 107 -13.93 8.05 -11.52
N MET A 108 -14.32 7.47 -12.64
CA MET A 108 -14.62 8.18 -13.89
C MET A 108 -16.04 7.86 -14.37
N ASP A 109 -16.56 8.74 -15.19
CA ASP A 109 -17.97 8.73 -15.58
C ASP A 109 -18.28 7.75 -16.72
N THR A 110 -19.55 7.36 -16.79
CA THR A 110 -20.14 6.47 -17.80
C THR A 110 -21.50 7.01 -18.18
N ILE A 111 -21.84 6.97 -19.46
CA ILE A 111 -23.15 7.30 -19.99
C ILE A 111 -23.70 6.08 -20.73
N LEU A 112 -24.91 5.65 -20.38
CA LEU A 112 -25.61 4.53 -20.99
C LEU A 112 -26.82 5.00 -21.79
N ASN A 113 -27.30 4.14 -22.68
CA ASN A 113 -28.54 4.36 -23.49
C ASN A 113 -28.46 5.61 -24.40
N LEU A 114 -27.25 6.08 -24.75
CA LEU A 114 -27.06 7.23 -25.58
C LEU A 114 -27.61 7.02 -26.99
N GLY A 115 -28.33 8.01 -27.53
CA GLY A 115 -28.99 7.96 -28.84
C GLY A 115 -30.55 7.96 -28.75
N LEU A 116 -31.09 7.91 -27.52
CA LEU A 116 -32.52 8.12 -27.33
C LEU A 116 -32.88 9.61 -27.28
N ASN A 117 -34.03 9.94 -27.87
CA ASN A 117 -34.68 11.23 -27.78
C ASN A 117 -36.21 11.04 -27.75
N ASP A 118 -36.98 12.13 -27.70
CA ASP A 118 -38.44 12.10 -27.57
C ASP A 118 -39.15 11.37 -28.70
N ARG A 119 -38.52 11.28 -29.87
CA ARG A 119 -39.08 10.61 -31.04
C ARG A 119 -38.63 9.16 -31.14
N SER A 120 -37.35 8.91 -31.00
CA SER A 120 -36.77 7.57 -31.10
C SER A 120 -37.21 6.63 -29.97
N VAL A 121 -37.50 7.11 -28.76
CA VAL A 121 -38.02 6.30 -27.65
C VAL A 121 -39.37 5.67 -27.98
N GLN A 122 -40.24 6.34 -28.74
CA GLN A 122 -41.55 5.82 -29.17
C GLN A 122 -41.40 4.63 -30.13
N GLY A 123 -40.50 4.75 -31.11
CA GLY A 123 -40.17 3.64 -32.02
C GLY A 123 -39.49 2.49 -31.29
N PHE A 124 -38.59 2.80 -30.40
CA PHE A 124 -37.91 1.81 -29.56
C PHE A 124 -38.93 1.03 -28.70
N ALA A 125 -39.91 1.71 -28.10
CA ALA A 125 -40.99 1.09 -27.36
C ALA A 125 -41.82 0.12 -28.22
N ARG A 126 -42.19 0.55 -29.45
CA ARG A 126 -42.91 -0.31 -30.41
C ARG A 126 -42.07 -1.51 -30.84
N LYS A 127 -40.81 -1.29 -31.19
CA LYS A 127 -39.87 -2.32 -31.67
C LYS A 127 -39.58 -3.40 -30.63
N THR A 128 -39.44 -3.00 -29.38
CA THR A 128 -39.17 -3.94 -28.27
C THR A 128 -40.45 -4.60 -27.74
N ASN A 129 -41.63 -4.09 -28.13
CA ASN A 129 -42.91 -4.45 -27.57
C ASN A 129 -42.94 -4.32 -26.01
N ASN A 130 -42.15 -3.39 -25.48
CA ASN A 130 -42.03 -3.14 -24.03
C ASN A 130 -41.90 -1.64 -23.77
N PRO A 131 -42.99 -0.88 -23.72
CA PRO A 131 -42.94 0.56 -23.47
C PRO A 131 -42.27 0.90 -22.13
N ARG A 132 -42.53 0.14 -21.09
CA ARG A 132 -41.93 0.38 -19.79
C ARG A 132 -40.39 0.36 -19.87
N PHE A 133 -39.85 -0.69 -20.50
CA PHE A 133 -38.40 -0.83 -20.71
C PHE A 133 -37.82 0.36 -21.49
N ALA A 134 -38.48 0.75 -22.60
CA ALA A 134 -37.97 1.84 -23.44
C ALA A 134 -37.93 3.18 -22.69
N TYR A 135 -39.00 3.49 -21.94
CA TYR A 135 -39.03 4.72 -21.17
C TYR A 135 -38.13 4.69 -19.92
N ASP A 136 -37.87 3.51 -19.32
CA ASP A 136 -36.86 3.38 -18.27
C ASP A 136 -35.44 3.63 -18.81
N CYS A 137 -35.11 3.07 -19.98
CA CYS A 137 -33.84 3.39 -20.65
C CYS A 137 -33.68 4.88 -20.94
N TYR A 138 -34.75 5.55 -21.37
CA TYR A 138 -34.72 6.98 -21.67
C TYR A 138 -34.63 7.82 -20.40
N ARG A 139 -35.36 7.48 -19.36
CA ARG A 139 -35.25 8.11 -18.05
C ARG A 139 -33.83 8.02 -17.48
N ARG A 140 -33.21 6.83 -17.50
CA ARG A 140 -31.82 6.61 -17.05
C ARG A 140 -30.82 7.40 -17.88
N PHE A 141 -31.00 7.47 -19.18
CA PHE A 141 -30.18 8.28 -20.07
C PHE A 141 -30.26 9.77 -19.72
N ILE A 142 -31.47 10.32 -19.55
CA ILE A 142 -31.64 11.73 -19.17
C ILE A 142 -30.96 12.03 -17.81
N GLN A 143 -31.14 11.16 -16.83
CA GLN A 143 -30.51 11.29 -15.51
C GLN A 143 -28.98 11.30 -15.64
N MET A 144 -28.39 10.29 -16.25
CA MET A 144 -26.93 10.21 -16.42
C MET A 144 -26.37 11.36 -17.23
N TYR A 145 -27.04 11.76 -18.30
CA TYR A 145 -26.62 12.87 -19.14
C TYR A 145 -26.72 14.22 -18.41
N GLY A 146 -27.79 14.41 -17.67
CA GLY A 146 -27.98 15.60 -16.83
C GLY A 146 -26.94 15.73 -15.73
N ASP A 147 -26.66 14.65 -15.03
CA ASP A 147 -25.65 14.61 -13.98
C ASP A 147 -24.23 14.76 -14.55
N VAL A 148 -23.83 13.92 -15.49
CA VAL A 148 -22.44 13.79 -15.95
C VAL A 148 -22.06 14.85 -16.99
N VAL A 149 -22.94 15.12 -17.97
CA VAL A 149 -22.63 16.01 -19.10
C VAL A 149 -23.03 17.45 -18.80
N MET A 150 -24.21 17.64 -18.20
CA MET A 150 -24.77 18.96 -17.92
C MET A 150 -24.44 19.45 -16.48
N GLY A 151 -23.83 18.61 -15.63
CA GLY A 151 -23.29 18.98 -14.32
C GLY A 151 -24.34 19.26 -13.24
N ILE A 152 -25.52 18.64 -13.34
CA ILE A 152 -26.63 18.83 -12.40
C ILE A 152 -26.43 17.89 -11.21
N GLN A 153 -25.80 18.36 -10.16
CA GLN A 153 -25.47 17.63 -8.94
C GLN A 153 -26.06 18.32 -7.69
N ALA A 154 -26.04 17.63 -6.57
CA ALA A 154 -26.40 18.23 -5.29
C ALA A 154 -25.50 19.41 -4.95
N ALA A 155 -26.07 20.46 -4.34
CA ALA A 155 -25.31 21.66 -3.98
C ALA A 155 -24.41 21.48 -2.75
N ALA A 156 -24.67 20.46 -1.95
CA ALA A 156 -23.89 20.11 -0.75
C ALA A 156 -23.92 18.61 -0.48
N ASP A 157 -22.86 18.08 0.11
CA ASP A 157 -22.65 16.64 0.41
C ASP A 157 -23.76 15.97 1.24
N HIS A 158 -24.61 16.75 1.90
CA HIS A 158 -25.72 16.25 2.72
C HIS A 158 -27.10 16.34 2.04
N GLU A 159 -27.14 16.84 0.81
CA GLU A 159 -28.37 16.92 0.00
C GLU A 159 -28.50 15.68 -0.89
N GLU A 160 -29.74 15.25 -1.10
CA GLU A 160 -30.06 14.16 -2.02
C GLU A 160 -29.82 14.62 -3.46
N GLU A 161 -29.29 13.73 -4.30
CA GLU A 161 -29.08 14.03 -5.73
C GLU A 161 -30.40 14.43 -6.39
N PRO A 162 -30.43 15.53 -7.17
CA PRO A 162 -31.69 16.14 -7.64
C PRO A 162 -32.59 15.20 -8.44
N PHE A 163 -32.01 14.33 -9.27
CA PHE A 163 -32.76 13.34 -10.04
C PHE A 163 -33.30 12.23 -9.16
N ASP A 164 -32.55 11.77 -8.16
CA ASP A 164 -32.99 10.72 -7.24
C ASP A 164 -34.08 11.24 -6.30
N ALA A 165 -34.02 12.50 -5.91
CA ALA A 165 -35.06 13.16 -5.14
C ALA A 165 -36.41 13.15 -5.88
N LEU A 166 -36.41 13.48 -7.19
CA LEU A 166 -37.61 13.45 -8.04
C LEU A 166 -38.15 12.02 -8.23
N LEU A 167 -37.26 11.05 -8.43
CA LEU A 167 -37.62 9.64 -8.51
C LEU A 167 -38.26 9.15 -7.19
N GLY A 168 -37.62 9.49 -6.07
CA GLY A 168 -38.12 9.17 -4.73
C GLY A 168 -39.47 9.81 -4.44
N GLN A 169 -39.66 11.07 -4.88
CA GLN A 169 -40.92 11.77 -4.76
C GLN A 169 -42.01 11.06 -5.56
N LEU A 170 -41.79 10.73 -6.81
CA LEU A 170 -42.75 10.03 -7.65
C LEU A 170 -43.14 8.66 -7.05
N LYS A 171 -42.13 7.90 -6.59
CA LYS A 171 -42.37 6.59 -5.93
C LYS A 171 -43.29 6.73 -4.72
N ARG A 172 -43.12 7.75 -3.90
CA ARG A 172 -44.01 8.06 -2.77
C ARG A 172 -45.42 8.44 -3.21
N GLU A 173 -45.51 9.28 -4.28
CA GLU A 173 -46.82 9.70 -4.84
C GLU A 173 -47.65 8.54 -5.35
N VAL A 174 -47.04 7.54 -6.00
CA VAL A 174 -47.72 6.38 -6.60
C VAL A 174 -47.73 5.13 -5.71
N GLY A 175 -47.09 5.16 -4.55
CA GLY A 175 -47.09 4.09 -3.55
C GLY A 175 -46.28 2.84 -3.91
N VAL A 176 -45.17 3.00 -4.71
CA VAL A 176 -44.26 1.91 -5.04
C VAL A 176 -42.92 2.07 -4.36
N GLN A 177 -42.21 0.95 -4.14
CA GLN A 177 -40.91 0.95 -3.49
C GLN A 177 -39.76 0.88 -4.50
N ASN A 178 -39.87 0.07 -5.52
CA ASN A 178 -38.78 -0.17 -6.48
C ASN A 178 -39.05 0.52 -7.81
N ASP A 179 -37.99 0.90 -8.51
CA ASP A 179 -38.04 1.51 -9.86
C ASP A 179 -38.71 0.59 -10.87
N VAL A 180 -38.50 -0.72 -10.71
CA VAL A 180 -39.08 -1.75 -11.59
C VAL A 180 -40.62 -1.82 -11.52
N ASP A 181 -41.23 -1.30 -10.47
CA ASP A 181 -42.68 -1.29 -10.25
C ASP A 181 -43.36 -0.09 -10.93
N LEU A 182 -42.63 0.90 -11.43
CA LEU A 182 -43.14 2.05 -12.15
C LEU A 182 -43.69 1.64 -13.53
N THR A 183 -44.88 2.16 -13.89
CA THR A 183 -45.46 1.95 -15.21
C THR A 183 -44.84 2.82 -16.29
N ALA A 184 -45.13 2.53 -17.56
CA ALA A 184 -44.66 3.34 -18.68
C ALA A 184 -45.13 4.81 -18.58
N GLU A 185 -46.37 5.04 -18.17
CA GLU A 185 -46.96 6.37 -18.01
C GLU A 185 -46.29 7.16 -16.87
N GLN A 186 -46.01 6.47 -15.76
CA GLN A 186 -45.28 7.07 -14.62
C GLN A 186 -43.85 7.43 -14.99
N LEU A 187 -43.16 6.61 -15.78
CA LEU A 187 -41.82 6.91 -16.30
C LEU A 187 -41.84 8.10 -17.29
N GLN A 188 -42.89 8.20 -18.12
CA GLN A 188 -43.05 9.37 -18.99
C GLN A 188 -43.26 10.66 -18.18
N GLU A 189 -43.99 10.59 -17.10
CA GLU A 189 -44.21 11.73 -16.20
C GLU A 189 -42.88 12.11 -15.52
N LEU A 190 -42.09 11.14 -15.05
CA LEU A 190 -40.76 11.39 -14.47
C LEU A 190 -39.79 12.04 -15.47
N ILE A 191 -39.79 11.56 -16.73
CA ILE A 191 -39.02 12.16 -17.83
C ILE A 191 -39.35 13.63 -18.02
N LYS A 192 -40.61 14.02 -17.93
CA LYS A 192 -41.00 15.45 -18.02
C LYS A 192 -40.44 16.23 -16.84
N ARG A 193 -40.54 15.74 -15.61
CA ARG A 193 -39.98 16.36 -14.42
C ARG A 193 -38.45 16.51 -14.52
N TYR A 194 -37.76 15.50 -15.03
CA TYR A 194 -36.31 15.54 -15.24
C TYR A 194 -35.92 16.63 -16.26
N LYS A 195 -36.65 16.79 -17.34
CA LYS A 195 -36.39 17.81 -18.33
C LYS A 195 -36.67 19.22 -17.81
N ILE A 196 -37.70 19.42 -16.98
CA ILE A 196 -37.92 20.70 -16.28
C ILE A 196 -36.74 21.00 -15.36
N LEU A 197 -36.30 20.04 -14.58
CA LEU A 197 -35.12 20.20 -13.70
C LEU A 197 -33.87 20.58 -14.50
N ILE A 198 -33.65 19.96 -15.66
CA ILE A 198 -32.52 20.26 -16.55
C ILE A 198 -32.61 21.71 -17.03
N ASP A 199 -33.74 22.12 -17.57
CA ASP A 199 -33.95 23.47 -18.07
C ASP A 199 -33.74 24.54 -16.97
N GLU A 200 -34.26 24.28 -15.78
CA GLU A 200 -34.11 25.15 -14.61
C GLU A 200 -32.66 25.23 -14.08
N ARG A 201 -31.93 24.14 -14.06
CA ARG A 201 -30.60 24.09 -13.45
C ARG A 201 -29.45 24.38 -14.43
N ALA A 202 -29.55 23.85 -15.67
CA ALA A 202 -28.53 24.03 -16.69
C ALA A 202 -28.79 25.28 -17.56
N GLY A 203 -30.02 25.83 -17.57
CA GLY A 203 -30.41 26.93 -18.41
C GLY A 203 -30.54 26.59 -19.90
N GLU A 204 -30.54 25.32 -20.23
CA GLU A 204 -30.72 24.79 -21.59
C GLU A 204 -31.51 23.51 -21.58
N ALA A 205 -32.25 23.23 -22.66
CA ALA A 205 -33.07 22.04 -22.79
C ALA A 205 -32.20 20.77 -23.02
N PHE A 206 -32.71 19.60 -22.57
CA PHE A 206 -32.08 18.31 -22.86
C PHE A 206 -31.91 18.11 -24.38
N PRO A 207 -30.70 17.84 -24.88
CA PRO A 207 -30.40 17.78 -26.31
C PRO A 207 -31.15 16.65 -27.04
N GLN A 208 -31.76 16.93 -28.19
CA GLN A 208 -32.50 15.96 -28.98
C GLN A 208 -31.69 15.48 -30.20
N ASP A 209 -30.58 16.13 -30.54
CA ASP A 209 -29.65 15.68 -31.58
C ASP A 209 -28.71 14.62 -31.03
N VAL A 210 -28.76 13.41 -31.56
CA VAL A 210 -27.99 12.27 -31.08
C VAL A 210 -26.47 12.44 -31.28
N TYR A 211 -26.03 13.17 -32.30
CA TYR A 211 -24.61 13.45 -32.49
C TYR A 211 -24.12 14.51 -31.52
N GLY A 212 -24.92 15.51 -31.19
CA GLY A 212 -24.64 16.45 -30.12
C GLY A 212 -24.58 15.78 -28.75
N GLN A 213 -25.51 14.86 -28.47
CA GLN A 213 -25.45 14.00 -27.28
C GLN A 213 -24.13 13.23 -27.19
N LEU A 214 -23.67 12.64 -28.28
CA LEU A 214 -22.45 11.86 -28.35
C LEU A 214 -21.20 12.71 -28.13
N GLU A 215 -21.12 13.88 -28.78
CA GLU A 215 -20.01 14.80 -28.60
C GLU A 215 -19.90 15.29 -27.15
N GLY A 216 -21.04 15.64 -26.55
CA GLY A 216 -21.12 16.03 -25.13
C GLY A 216 -20.65 14.91 -24.19
N ALA A 217 -21.09 13.68 -24.44
CA ALA A 217 -20.73 12.51 -23.64
C ALA A 217 -19.23 12.17 -23.75
N ILE A 218 -18.64 12.22 -24.93
CA ILE A 218 -17.18 12.03 -25.13
C ILE A 218 -16.40 13.08 -24.35
N GLY A 219 -16.81 14.36 -24.46
CA GLY A 219 -16.19 15.47 -23.73
C GLY A 219 -16.26 15.28 -22.20
N ALA A 220 -17.42 14.87 -21.69
CA ALA A 220 -17.61 14.61 -20.26
C ALA A 220 -16.71 13.48 -19.75
N VAL A 221 -16.59 12.38 -20.50
CA VAL A 221 -15.67 11.29 -20.15
C VAL A 221 -14.21 11.75 -20.12
N PHE A 222 -13.77 12.59 -21.07
CA PHE A 222 -12.42 13.14 -21.00
C PHE A 222 -12.22 14.09 -19.81
N ARG A 223 -13.20 14.92 -19.47
CA ARG A 223 -13.16 15.78 -18.28
C ARG A 223 -13.10 14.96 -17.00
N SER A 224 -13.79 13.83 -16.95
CA SER A 224 -13.83 12.98 -15.75
C SER A 224 -12.45 12.45 -15.29
N TRP A 225 -11.44 12.46 -16.18
CA TRP A 225 -10.05 12.21 -15.79
C TRP A 225 -9.55 13.17 -14.71
N ASN A 226 -10.05 14.41 -14.70
CA ASN A 226 -9.64 15.45 -13.76
C ASN A 226 -10.68 15.71 -12.64
N ASN A 227 -11.71 14.87 -12.51
CA ASN A 227 -12.61 14.91 -11.36
C ASN A 227 -11.83 14.69 -10.07
N GLU A 228 -12.24 15.32 -8.98
CA GLU A 228 -11.55 15.29 -7.69
C GLU A 228 -11.29 13.85 -7.24
N ARG A 229 -12.30 12.96 -7.28
CA ARG A 229 -12.17 11.55 -6.93
C ARG A 229 -11.13 10.81 -7.78
N ALA A 230 -11.05 11.10 -9.09
CA ALA A 230 -10.07 10.50 -9.99
C ALA A 230 -8.64 11.01 -9.70
N VAL A 231 -8.50 12.30 -9.37
CA VAL A 231 -7.23 12.92 -8.96
C VAL A 231 -6.72 12.29 -7.66
N ILE A 232 -7.60 12.18 -6.64
CA ILE A 232 -7.25 11.54 -5.35
C ILE A 232 -6.82 10.09 -5.56
N TYR A 233 -7.56 9.32 -6.37
CA TYR A 233 -7.24 7.93 -6.68
C TYR A 233 -5.88 7.81 -7.38
N ARG A 234 -5.62 8.63 -8.41
CA ARG A 234 -4.34 8.61 -9.13
C ARG A 234 -3.16 8.91 -8.21
N ARG A 235 -3.30 9.90 -7.32
CA ARG A 235 -2.28 10.23 -6.31
C ARG A 235 -1.98 9.04 -5.42
N LYS A 236 -3.02 8.40 -4.89
CA LYS A 236 -2.88 7.24 -3.99
C LYS A 236 -2.13 6.07 -4.64
N TYR A 237 -2.32 5.86 -5.95
CA TYR A 237 -1.74 4.72 -6.67
C TYR A 237 -0.60 5.11 -7.62
N ASN A 238 -0.07 6.33 -7.50
CA ASN A 238 1.03 6.86 -8.33
C ASN A 238 0.77 6.72 -9.84
N ILE A 239 -0.45 7.04 -10.29
CA ILE A 239 -0.82 7.04 -11.69
C ILE A 239 -0.54 8.43 -12.28
N PRO A 240 0.37 8.56 -13.28
CA PRO A 240 0.74 9.83 -13.87
C PRO A 240 -0.45 10.58 -14.49
N SER A 241 -0.54 11.87 -14.24
CA SER A 241 -1.64 12.72 -14.73
C SER A 241 -1.65 12.90 -16.25
N GLU A 242 -0.48 12.82 -16.87
CA GLU A 242 -0.29 12.96 -18.33
C GLU A 242 -0.78 11.75 -19.14
N TRP A 243 -1.09 10.64 -18.50
CA TRP A 243 -1.55 9.44 -19.21
C TRP A 243 -2.91 9.62 -19.86
N GLY A 244 -3.80 10.44 -19.29
CA GLY A 244 -5.15 10.61 -19.78
C GLY A 244 -6.01 9.35 -19.73
N THR A 245 -7.19 9.44 -20.32
CA THR A 245 -8.11 8.31 -20.49
C THR A 245 -8.51 8.13 -21.95
N ALA A 246 -8.76 6.90 -22.37
CA ALA A 246 -9.46 6.60 -23.60
C ALA A 246 -10.97 6.67 -23.39
N VAL A 247 -11.74 6.76 -24.47
CA VAL A 247 -13.20 6.68 -24.46
C VAL A 247 -13.65 5.48 -25.29
N ASN A 248 -14.42 4.59 -24.68
CA ASN A 248 -14.97 3.41 -25.34
C ASN A 248 -16.44 3.65 -25.66
N ILE A 249 -16.80 3.60 -26.95
CA ILE A 249 -18.16 3.67 -27.45
C ILE A 249 -18.57 2.28 -27.89
N GLN A 250 -19.52 1.67 -27.20
CA GLN A 250 -19.93 0.28 -27.42
C GLN A 250 -21.44 0.18 -27.62
N SER A 251 -21.88 -0.62 -28.58
CA SER A 251 -23.33 -0.84 -28.81
C SER A 251 -23.97 -1.45 -27.56
N MET A 252 -25.11 -0.90 -27.17
CA MET A 252 -25.88 -1.38 -26.02
C MET A 252 -26.44 -2.80 -26.24
N VAL A 253 -26.35 -3.59 -25.16
CA VAL A 253 -27.11 -4.83 -24.95
C VAL A 253 -27.83 -4.72 -23.61
N PHE A 254 -29.00 -5.35 -23.51
CA PHE A 254 -29.96 -5.03 -22.45
C PHE A 254 -30.25 -6.23 -21.54
N GLY A 255 -29.78 -6.16 -20.31
CA GLY A 255 -30.13 -7.13 -19.27
C GLY A 255 -31.48 -6.87 -18.59
N ASN A 256 -32.17 -5.77 -18.94
CA ASN A 256 -33.42 -5.33 -18.36
C ASN A 256 -34.62 -5.31 -19.33
N MET A 257 -34.55 -6.11 -20.43
CA MET A 257 -35.60 -6.14 -21.45
C MET A 257 -36.77 -7.08 -21.10
N GLY A 258 -36.67 -7.82 -19.99
CA GLY A 258 -37.68 -8.77 -19.53
C GLY A 258 -37.13 -10.19 -19.37
N ASP A 259 -37.96 -11.19 -19.74
CA ASP A 259 -37.61 -12.60 -19.59
C ASP A 259 -36.36 -12.97 -20.41
N GLY A 260 -35.53 -13.87 -19.87
CA GLY A 260 -34.28 -14.28 -20.49
C GLY A 260 -33.19 -13.20 -20.50
N CYS A 261 -33.36 -12.14 -19.69
CA CYS A 261 -32.40 -11.04 -19.61
C CYS A 261 -31.83 -10.90 -18.17
N ALA A 262 -30.53 -10.70 -18.10
CA ALA A 262 -29.82 -10.51 -16.83
C ALA A 262 -28.51 -9.75 -17.08
N THR A 263 -27.88 -9.27 -16.02
CA THR A 263 -26.53 -8.72 -16.03
C THR A 263 -25.78 -9.16 -14.79
N GLY A 264 -24.46 -9.24 -14.85
CA GLY A 264 -23.68 -9.69 -13.70
C GLY A 264 -22.20 -9.38 -13.81
N VAL A 265 -21.55 -9.62 -12.68
CA VAL A 265 -20.10 -9.56 -12.52
C VAL A 265 -19.63 -10.91 -12.01
N ALA A 266 -18.58 -11.45 -12.59
CA ALA A 266 -18.03 -12.73 -12.20
C ALA A 266 -16.52 -12.75 -12.23
N PHE A 267 -15.95 -13.67 -11.46
CA PHE A 267 -14.52 -13.92 -11.36
C PHE A 267 -14.25 -15.37 -11.74
N THR A 268 -13.19 -15.61 -12.48
CA THR A 268 -12.81 -16.98 -12.86
C THR A 268 -12.34 -17.80 -11.67
N ARG A 269 -11.89 -17.14 -10.59
CA ARG A 269 -11.54 -17.74 -9.28
C ARG A 269 -12.04 -16.83 -8.16
N ASN A 270 -12.22 -17.39 -6.98
CA ASN A 270 -12.66 -16.61 -5.83
C ASN A 270 -11.60 -15.55 -5.42
N PRO A 271 -11.89 -14.25 -5.50
CA PRO A 271 -10.93 -13.18 -5.21
C PRO A 271 -10.53 -13.08 -3.73
N ALA A 272 -11.31 -13.66 -2.81
CA ALA A 272 -11.04 -13.61 -1.39
C ALA A 272 -10.06 -14.71 -0.93
N ASN A 273 -10.17 -15.92 -1.47
CA ASN A 273 -9.39 -17.08 -1.03
C ASN A 273 -8.56 -17.75 -2.14
N GLY A 274 -8.73 -17.36 -3.41
CA GLY A 274 -8.01 -17.87 -4.57
C GLY A 274 -8.48 -19.22 -5.10
N LYS A 275 -9.46 -19.86 -4.49
CA LYS A 275 -9.96 -21.16 -4.94
C LYS A 275 -10.50 -21.10 -6.36
N ARG A 276 -10.25 -22.16 -7.13
CA ARG A 276 -10.78 -22.32 -8.48
C ARG A 276 -12.27 -22.68 -8.42
N GLU A 277 -13.07 -21.68 -8.13
CA GLU A 277 -14.53 -21.73 -8.12
C GLU A 277 -15.06 -20.51 -8.85
N PHE A 278 -16.05 -20.73 -9.73
CA PHE A 278 -16.70 -19.64 -10.44
C PHE A 278 -17.47 -18.79 -9.44
N TYR A 279 -16.99 -17.58 -9.21
CA TYR A 279 -17.47 -16.67 -8.18
C TYR A 279 -18.06 -15.41 -8.80
N GLY A 280 -19.18 -14.94 -8.29
CA GLY A 280 -19.79 -13.70 -8.80
C GLY A 280 -21.26 -13.59 -8.43
N GLU A 281 -21.87 -12.56 -9.00
CA GLU A 281 -23.27 -12.18 -8.73
C GLU A 281 -23.95 -11.71 -10.02
N TYR A 282 -25.27 -11.93 -10.11
CA TYR A 282 -26.08 -11.44 -11.21
C TYR A 282 -27.46 -10.99 -10.74
N LEU A 283 -28.07 -10.12 -11.54
CA LEU A 283 -29.43 -9.65 -11.37
C LEU A 283 -30.26 -9.97 -12.62
N ILE A 284 -31.40 -10.61 -12.45
CA ILE A 284 -32.38 -10.81 -13.51
C ILE A 284 -33.08 -9.48 -13.77
N ASN A 285 -33.33 -9.18 -15.02
CA ASN A 285 -34.01 -7.99 -15.50
C ASN A 285 -33.43 -6.70 -14.89
N ALA A 286 -32.10 -6.46 -15.15
CA ALA A 286 -31.34 -5.35 -14.63
C ALA A 286 -30.31 -4.83 -15.62
N GLN A 287 -29.92 -3.58 -15.52
CA GLN A 287 -28.73 -3.02 -16.19
C GLN A 287 -27.49 -3.18 -15.34
N GLY A 288 -26.29 -3.06 -15.93
CA GLY A 288 -25.01 -3.31 -15.25
C GLY A 288 -24.81 -2.47 -13.98
N GLU A 289 -25.27 -1.23 -13.98
CA GLU A 289 -25.18 -0.33 -12.82
C GLU A 289 -25.99 -0.82 -11.62
N ASP A 290 -27.12 -1.51 -11.85
CA ASP A 290 -28.00 -2.01 -10.77
C ASP A 290 -27.31 -3.05 -9.88
N VAL A 291 -26.30 -3.78 -10.43
CA VAL A 291 -25.50 -4.76 -9.68
C VAL A 291 -24.57 -4.05 -8.68
N VAL A 292 -24.02 -2.91 -9.08
CA VAL A 292 -23.03 -2.16 -8.29
C VAL A 292 -23.71 -1.22 -7.30
N ALA A 293 -24.86 -0.67 -7.65
CA ALA A 293 -25.57 0.31 -6.83
C ALA A 293 -26.16 -0.26 -5.53
N GLY A 294 -26.27 -1.59 -5.40
CA GLY A 294 -26.75 -2.23 -4.17
C GLY A 294 -28.26 -2.04 -3.87
N ILE A 295 -29.02 -1.50 -4.83
CA ILE A 295 -30.48 -1.24 -4.68
C ILE A 295 -31.27 -2.54 -4.60
N ARG A 296 -30.82 -3.57 -5.28
CA ARG A 296 -31.41 -4.92 -5.30
C ARG A 296 -30.36 -5.93 -4.86
N THR A 297 -30.73 -6.92 -4.07
CA THR A 297 -29.83 -8.01 -3.65
C THR A 297 -29.55 -8.93 -4.85
N PRO A 298 -28.32 -9.02 -5.33
CA PRO A 298 -27.98 -9.91 -6.43
C PRO A 298 -28.02 -11.38 -5.99
N LYS A 299 -28.24 -12.27 -6.96
CA LYS A 299 -28.13 -13.71 -6.77
C LYS A 299 -26.66 -14.15 -6.97
N PRO A 300 -26.17 -15.14 -6.20
CA PRO A 300 -24.86 -15.72 -6.46
C PRO A 300 -24.84 -16.39 -7.85
N ILE A 301 -23.71 -16.26 -8.54
CA ILE A 301 -23.55 -16.75 -9.93
C ILE A 301 -23.88 -18.24 -10.09
N ALA A 302 -23.64 -19.05 -9.05
CA ALA A 302 -23.99 -20.47 -9.03
C ALA A 302 -25.49 -20.75 -9.26
N ALA A 303 -26.37 -19.81 -8.87
CA ALA A 303 -27.80 -19.93 -9.09
C ALA A 303 -28.18 -19.81 -10.58
N LEU A 304 -27.33 -19.19 -11.40
CA LEU A 304 -27.55 -19.06 -12.85
C LEU A 304 -27.64 -20.43 -13.54
N LYS A 305 -26.99 -21.44 -12.99
CA LYS A 305 -27.08 -22.83 -13.46
C LYS A 305 -28.51 -23.35 -13.49
N ASN A 306 -29.34 -22.91 -12.54
CA ASN A 306 -30.74 -23.27 -12.48
C ASN A 306 -31.62 -22.32 -13.31
N ASP A 307 -31.34 -21.01 -13.25
CA ASP A 307 -32.13 -19.98 -13.91
C ASP A 307 -31.92 -19.96 -15.45
N MET A 308 -30.68 -20.13 -15.92
CA MET A 308 -30.29 -20.09 -17.33
C MET A 308 -29.16 -21.09 -17.63
N PRO A 309 -29.38 -22.41 -17.66
CA PRO A 309 -28.35 -23.45 -17.72
C PRO A 309 -27.39 -23.30 -18.90
N ARG A 310 -27.93 -23.03 -20.11
CA ARG A 310 -27.11 -22.88 -21.31
C ARG A 310 -26.16 -21.66 -21.25
N VAL A 311 -26.60 -20.57 -20.65
CA VAL A 311 -25.79 -19.38 -20.47
C VAL A 311 -24.71 -19.63 -19.43
N PHE A 312 -25.04 -20.38 -18.36
CA PHE A 312 -24.05 -20.78 -17.36
C PHE A 312 -22.93 -21.60 -17.97
N GLU A 313 -23.23 -22.58 -18.79
CA GLU A 313 -22.24 -23.38 -19.53
C GLU A 313 -21.36 -22.52 -20.45
N GLN A 314 -21.94 -21.52 -21.13
CA GLN A 314 -21.19 -20.58 -21.96
C GLN A 314 -20.25 -19.72 -21.10
N LEU A 315 -20.69 -19.25 -19.94
CA LEU A 315 -19.85 -18.48 -19.02
C LEU A 315 -18.69 -19.30 -18.46
N GLU A 316 -18.90 -20.57 -18.11
CA GLU A 316 -17.81 -21.46 -17.71
C GLU A 316 -16.78 -21.63 -18.83
N ALA A 317 -17.22 -21.81 -20.08
CA ALA A 317 -16.31 -21.88 -21.23
C ALA A 317 -15.55 -20.56 -21.45
N VAL A 318 -16.20 -19.42 -21.25
CA VAL A 318 -15.55 -18.10 -21.28
C VAL A 318 -14.49 -17.98 -20.20
N CYS A 319 -14.75 -18.45 -18.97
CA CYS A 319 -13.78 -18.44 -17.87
C CYS A 319 -12.49 -19.18 -18.27
N GLU A 320 -12.62 -20.40 -18.80
CA GLU A 320 -11.46 -21.19 -19.22
C GLU A 320 -10.71 -20.47 -20.35
N THR A 321 -11.42 -19.97 -21.36
CA THR A 321 -10.82 -19.23 -22.47
C THR A 321 -10.03 -18.01 -21.99
N LEU A 322 -10.58 -17.26 -21.04
CA LEU A 322 -9.94 -16.06 -20.48
C LEU A 322 -8.70 -16.41 -19.64
N GLU A 323 -8.78 -17.41 -18.76
CA GLU A 323 -7.62 -17.84 -17.97
C GLU A 323 -6.50 -18.42 -18.84
N ASP A 324 -6.84 -19.22 -19.85
CA ASP A 324 -5.85 -19.77 -20.78
C ASP A 324 -5.16 -18.69 -21.60
N HIS A 325 -5.93 -17.68 -22.01
CA HIS A 325 -5.38 -16.59 -22.83
C HIS A 325 -4.57 -15.59 -22.01
N PHE A 326 -5.15 -15.03 -20.92
CA PHE A 326 -4.50 -14.03 -20.09
C PHE A 326 -3.53 -14.63 -19.07
N ARG A 327 -3.63 -15.94 -18.88
CA ARG A 327 -2.81 -16.70 -17.90
C ARG A 327 -2.86 -16.14 -16.49
N ASP A 328 -3.99 -15.52 -16.15
CA ASP A 328 -4.27 -14.95 -14.83
C ASP A 328 -5.77 -14.97 -14.56
N MET A 329 -6.13 -14.91 -13.26
CA MET A 329 -7.52 -14.77 -12.82
C MET A 329 -8.14 -13.52 -13.43
N GLN A 330 -9.33 -13.67 -14.01
CA GLN A 330 -10.06 -12.57 -14.62
C GLN A 330 -11.30 -12.17 -13.83
N ASP A 331 -11.56 -10.89 -13.81
CA ASP A 331 -12.78 -10.21 -13.38
C ASP A 331 -13.54 -9.83 -14.67
N MET A 332 -14.80 -10.20 -14.81
CA MET A 332 -15.60 -10.01 -16.03
C MET A 332 -16.97 -9.42 -15.72
N GLU A 333 -17.37 -8.51 -16.60
CA GLU A 333 -18.73 -7.97 -16.66
C GLU A 333 -19.45 -8.59 -17.87
N PHE A 334 -20.65 -9.07 -17.68
CA PHE A 334 -21.45 -9.68 -18.72
C PHE A 334 -22.91 -9.23 -18.69
N THR A 335 -23.55 -9.34 -19.83
CA THR A 335 -25.02 -9.13 -19.97
C THR A 335 -25.62 -10.25 -20.79
N ILE A 336 -26.80 -10.68 -20.39
CA ILE A 336 -27.61 -11.66 -21.08
C ILE A 336 -28.81 -10.93 -21.65
N GLU A 337 -28.96 -10.95 -22.96
CA GLU A 337 -30.11 -10.38 -23.67
C GLU A 337 -30.85 -11.51 -24.42
N ARG A 338 -32.04 -11.86 -23.95
CA ARG A 338 -32.86 -12.92 -24.54
C ARG A 338 -32.09 -14.24 -24.71
N ASP A 339 -31.59 -14.74 -23.60
CA ASP A 339 -30.78 -15.98 -23.49
C ASP A 339 -29.46 -15.96 -24.28
N LYS A 340 -29.02 -14.81 -24.78
CA LYS A 340 -27.75 -14.64 -25.46
C LYS A 340 -26.74 -13.90 -24.59
N LEU A 341 -25.58 -14.53 -24.36
CA LEU A 341 -24.49 -13.97 -23.58
C LEU A 341 -23.72 -12.93 -24.37
N TYR A 342 -23.31 -11.85 -23.71
CA TYR A 342 -22.39 -10.84 -24.18
C TYR A 342 -21.38 -10.48 -23.08
N MET A 343 -20.11 -10.36 -23.47
CA MET A 343 -19.03 -9.92 -22.60
C MET A 343 -18.81 -8.41 -22.76
N LEU A 344 -18.88 -7.66 -21.66
CA LEU A 344 -18.77 -6.20 -21.67
C LEU A 344 -17.40 -5.71 -21.27
N GLN A 345 -16.69 -6.47 -20.43
CA GLN A 345 -15.37 -6.13 -19.95
C GLN A 345 -14.68 -7.37 -19.37
N THR A 346 -13.36 -7.42 -19.49
CA THR A 346 -12.49 -8.26 -18.66
C THR A 346 -11.29 -7.47 -18.16
N ARG A 347 -10.77 -7.88 -17.02
CA ARG A 347 -9.54 -7.34 -16.42
C ARG A 347 -8.92 -8.36 -15.48
N ASN A 348 -7.63 -8.19 -15.16
CA ASN A 348 -7.01 -8.98 -14.12
C ASN A 348 -7.72 -8.72 -12.80
N GLY A 349 -8.19 -9.78 -12.15
CA GLY A 349 -9.00 -9.69 -10.94
C GLY A 349 -8.20 -9.15 -9.75
N LYS A 350 -8.73 -8.09 -9.11
CA LYS A 350 -8.23 -7.64 -7.82
C LYS A 350 -8.51 -8.71 -6.77
N ARG A 351 -7.53 -9.00 -5.92
CA ARG A 351 -7.57 -10.16 -5.02
C ARG A 351 -6.81 -9.90 -3.73
N THR A 352 -7.14 -10.66 -2.69
CA THR A 352 -6.42 -10.62 -1.42
C THR A 352 -5.00 -11.23 -1.57
N GLY A 353 -4.14 -11.00 -0.57
CA GLY A 353 -2.80 -11.60 -0.55
C GLY A 353 -2.83 -13.13 -0.56
N LEU A 354 -3.73 -13.73 0.21
CA LEU A 354 -3.93 -15.18 0.21
C LEU A 354 -4.36 -15.69 -1.16
N ALA A 355 -5.32 -15.01 -1.79
CA ALA A 355 -5.78 -15.38 -3.12
C ALA A 355 -4.67 -15.23 -4.17
N ALA A 356 -3.85 -14.17 -4.09
CA ALA A 356 -2.73 -13.97 -5.00
C ALA A 356 -1.72 -15.11 -4.91
N VAL A 357 -1.36 -15.53 -3.70
CA VAL A 357 -0.44 -16.65 -3.46
C VAL A 357 -1.03 -17.98 -3.93
N ARG A 358 -2.28 -18.29 -3.57
CA ARG A 358 -2.95 -19.52 -4.00
C ARG A 358 -3.04 -19.62 -5.52
N ILE A 359 -3.53 -18.59 -6.18
CA ILE A 359 -3.70 -18.54 -7.64
C ILE A 359 -2.36 -18.74 -8.33
N ALA A 360 -1.30 -18.08 -7.85
CA ALA A 360 0.04 -18.24 -8.38
C ALA A 360 0.53 -19.70 -8.30
N VAL A 361 0.38 -20.34 -7.12
CA VAL A 361 0.81 -21.73 -6.90
C VAL A 361 -0.03 -22.70 -7.72
N GLU A 362 -1.36 -22.56 -7.72
CA GLU A 362 -2.25 -23.46 -8.45
C GLU A 362 -2.03 -23.36 -9.97
N MET A 363 -1.90 -22.14 -10.54
CA MET A 363 -1.64 -21.96 -11.98
C MET A 363 -0.29 -22.54 -12.43
N VAL A 364 0.72 -22.54 -11.57
CA VAL A 364 1.98 -23.25 -11.83
C VAL A 364 1.73 -24.77 -11.83
N SER A 365 1.02 -25.29 -10.84
CA SER A 365 0.71 -26.73 -10.74
C SER A 365 -0.18 -27.24 -11.89
N GLU A 366 -1.05 -26.36 -12.43
CA GLU A 366 -1.89 -26.59 -13.60
C GLU A 366 -1.09 -26.49 -14.92
N GLY A 367 0.18 -26.07 -14.88
CA GLY A 367 1.02 -25.90 -16.08
C GLY A 367 0.64 -24.68 -16.94
N ARG A 368 -0.15 -23.75 -16.41
CA ARG A 368 -0.59 -22.54 -17.12
C ARG A 368 0.48 -21.46 -17.16
N ILE A 369 1.28 -21.33 -16.10
CA ILE A 369 2.36 -20.34 -15.98
C ILE A 369 3.63 -20.96 -15.40
N ALA A 370 4.77 -20.35 -15.64
CA ALA A 370 6.02 -20.68 -14.98
C ALA A 370 6.13 -20.05 -13.59
N LYS A 371 7.01 -20.55 -12.72
CA LYS A 371 7.24 -19.99 -11.38
C LYS A 371 7.72 -18.53 -11.41
N GLU A 372 8.47 -18.16 -12.46
CA GLU A 372 8.95 -16.82 -12.72
C GLU A 372 7.79 -15.83 -12.97
N ASP A 373 6.77 -16.30 -13.69
CA ASP A 373 5.55 -15.52 -13.91
C ASP A 373 4.72 -15.43 -12.64
N ALA A 374 4.61 -16.53 -11.90
CA ALA A 374 3.90 -16.59 -10.62
C ALA A 374 4.47 -15.56 -9.63
N ILE A 375 5.79 -15.55 -9.43
CA ILE A 375 6.48 -14.58 -8.56
C ILE A 375 6.26 -13.15 -9.06
N GLY A 376 6.32 -12.90 -10.37
CA GLY A 376 6.11 -11.57 -10.96
C GLY A 376 4.69 -11.00 -10.75
N ARG A 377 3.70 -11.85 -10.48
CA ARG A 377 2.27 -11.46 -10.34
C ARG A 377 1.81 -11.28 -8.91
N ILE A 378 2.56 -11.74 -7.93
CA ILE A 378 2.23 -11.55 -6.53
C ILE A 378 2.64 -10.15 -6.10
N PRO A 379 1.72 -9.27 -5.71
CA PRO A 379 2.11 -7.98 -5.14
C PRO A 379 2.90 -8.22 -3.86
N ALA A 380 4.19 -7.84 -3.83
CA ALA A 380 5.09 -8.19 -2.74
C ALA A 380 4.55 -7.79 -1.36
N ASP A 381 3.97 -6.58 -1.24
CA ASP A 381 3.38 -6.09 0.00
C ASP A 381 2.18 -6.92 0.50
N SER A 382 1.47 -7.60 -0.40
CA SER A 382 0.30 -8.40 -0.04
C SER A 382 0.63 -9.61 0.84
N ILE A 383 1.88 -10.08 0.80
CA ILE A 383 2.39 -11.18 1.62
C ILE A 383 2.28 -10.85 3.12
N SER A 384 2.45 -9.59 3.50
CA SER A 384 2.35 -9.17 4.90
C SER A 384 1.02 -9.56 5.55
N SER A 385 -0.07 -9.59 4.78
CA SER A 385 -1.39 -9.97 5.28
C SER A 385 -1.49 -11.43 5.76
N LEU A 386 -0.58 -12.29 5.32
CA LEU A 386 -0.53 -13.71 5.74
C LEU A 386 0.18 -13.93 7.08
N LEU A 387 0.91 -12.92 7.58
CA LEU A 387 1.82 -13.03 8.70
C LEU A 387 1.28 -12.44 10.00
N VAL A 388 0.29 -11.56 9.91
CA VAL A 388 -0.18 -10.76 11.04
C VAL A 388 -1.46 -11.32 11.65
N PRO A 389 -1.71 -11.10 12.95
CA PRO A 389 -2.98 -11.42 13.56
C PRO A 389 -4.13 -10.80 12.78
N VAL A 390 -5.22 -11.52 12.71
CA VAL A 390 -6.43 -11.10 12.00
C VAL A 390 -7.59 -11.01 12.97
N PHE A 391 -8.59 -10.18 12.66
CA PHE A 391 -9.83 -10.17 13.41
C PHE A 391 -10.72 -11.36 13.05
N ASP A 392 -11.49 -11.82 14.02
CA ASP A 392 -12.62 -12.69 13.74
C ASP A 392 -13.70 -11.90 12.96
N GLU A 393 -13.90 -12.27 11.69
CA GLU A 393 -14.80 -11.56 10.76
C GLU A 393 -16.26 -11.50 11.22
N LYS A 394 -16.71 -12.45 12.02
CA LYS A 394 -18.10 -12.46 12.55
C LYS A 394 -18.26 -11.40 13.63
N GLU A 395 -17.25 -11.24 14.48
CA GLU A 395 -17.27 -10.24 15.54
C GLU A 395 -17.08 -8.82 14.98
N LYS A 396 -16.20 -8.64 13.99
CA LYS A 396 -15.92 -7.34 13.34
C LYS A 396 -17.19 -6.64 12.82
N LYS A 397 -18.11 -7.40 12.22
CA LYS A 397 -19.35 -6.87 11.63
C LYS A 397 -20.33 -6.26 12.63
N ASN A 398 -20.18 -6.60 13.92
CA ASN A 398 -21.12 -6.18 14.96
C ASN A 398 -20.67 -4.89 15.68
N LEU A 399 -19.52 -4.31 15.32
CA LEU A 399 -18.96 -3.16 16.02
C LEU A 399 -19.12 -1.84 15.25
N LYS A 400 -19.26 -0.75 16.04
CA LYS A 400 -19.31 0.60 15.49
C LYS A 400 -17.92 1.02 15.02
N LYS A 401 -17.80 1.37 13.74
CA LYS A 401 -16.60 2.01 13.19
C LYS A 401 -16.53 3.46 13.69
N LEU A 402 -15.38 3.84 14.26
CA LEU A 402 -15.11 5.17 14.81
C LEU A 402 -14.43 6.09 13.80
N ALA A 403 -13.37 5.59 13.17
CA ALA A 403 -12.54 6.38 12.27
C ALA A 403 -11.82 5.51 11.24
N ILE A 404 -11.28 6.16 10.23
CA ILE A 404 -10.32 5.57 9.29
C ILE A 404 -9.07 6.45 9.30
N GLY A 405 -7.92 5.82 9.50
CA GLY A 405 -6.59 6.44 9.38
C GLY A 405 -5.76 5.78 8.29
N LEU A 406 -4.46 6.07 8.27
CA LEU A 406 -3.51 5.47 7.34
C LEU A 406 -3.05 4.10 7.86
N PRO A 407 -3.09 3.04 7.04
CA PRO A 407 -2.56 1.74 7.39
C PRO A 407 -1.02 1.81 7.48
N ALA A 408 -0.49 1.78 8.70
CA ALA A 408 0.93 2.02 8.97
C ALA A 408 1.69 0.78 9.47
N GLY A 409 1.02 -0.11 10.19
CA GLY A 409 1.54 -1.40 10.61
C GLY A 409 0.44 -2.45 10.46
N PRO A 410 0.58 -3.44 9.55
CA PRO A 410 -0.50 -4.36 9.22
C PRO A 410 -0.88 -5.25 10.41
N GLY A 411 -2.14 -5.69 10.43
CA GLY A 411 -2.68 -6.59 11.42
C GLY A 411 -3.87 -6.04 12.17
N ALA A 412 -4.34 -6.82 13.12
CA ALA A 412 -5.46 -6.52 14.00
C ALA A 412 -5.01 -6.44 15.45
N ALA A 413 -5.33 -5.38 16.14
CA ALA A 413 -5.05 -5.22 17.57
C ALA A 413 -6.28 -4.75 18.33
N CYS A 414 -6.47 -5.32 19.51
CA CYS A 414 -7.53 -4.93 20.43
C CYS A 414 -6.95 -4.73 21.83
N GLY A 415 -7.31 -3.63 22.48
CA GLY A 415 -6.84 -3.32 23.82
C GLY A 415 -7.55 -2.13 24.43
N LYS A 416 -7.22 -1.85 25.67
CA LYS A 416 -7.66 -0.66 26.37
C LYS A 416 -6.87 0.56 25.93
N VAL A 417 -7.55 1.66 25.75
CA VAL A 417 -6.96 2.95 25.35
C VAL A 417 -6.16 3.55 26.50
N TYR A 418 -4.91 3.92 26.22
CA TYR A 418 -4.11 4.75 27.11
C TYR A 418 -3.41 5.85 26.31
N PHE A 419 -3.36 7.06 26.91
CA PHE A 419 -2.81 8.25 26.27
C PHE A 419 -1.39 8.60 26.75
N SER A 420 -0.85 7.84 27.69
CA SER A 420 0.52 7.99 28.22
C SER A 420 1.30 6.68 28.04
N ALA A 421 2.50 6.77 27.48
CA ALA A 421 3.39 5.63 27.31
C ALA A 421 3.75 4.95 28.65
N LYS A 422 4.05 5.76 29.68
CA LYS A 422 4.31 5.26 31.03
C LYS A 422 3.11 4.51 31.60
N LYS A 423 1.90 5.06 31.40
CA LYS A 423 0.68 4.40 31.89
C LYS A 423 0.38 3.12 31.14
N ALA A 424 0.61 3.09 29.82
CA ALA A 424 0.52 1.90 29.02
C ALA A 424 1.43 0.77 29.52
N GLU A 425 2.68 1.10 29.85
CA GLU A 425 3.65 0.15 30.41
C GLU A 425 3.20 -0.40 31.78
N GLU A 426 2.76 0.49 32.70
CA GLU A 426 2.29 0.09 34.03
C GLU A 426 1.10 -0.87 33.98
N VAL A 427 0.19 -0.64 33.05
CA VAL A 427 -1.02 -1.45 32.89
C VAL A 427 -0.72 -2.78 32.19
N TYR A 428 0.18 -2.74 31.23
CA TYR A 428 0.66 -3.96 30.57
C TYR A 428 1.35 -4.89 31.57
N ALA A 429 2.15 -4.35 32.51
CA ALA A 429 2.79 -5.14 33.58
C ALA A 429 1.78 -5.86 34.48
N ARG A 430 0.52 -5.42 34.50
CA ARG A 430 -0.60 -6.09 35.18
C ARG A 430 -1.32 -7.13 34.31
N GLY A 431 -0.80 -7.41 33.10
CA GLY A 431 -1.37 -8.38 32.18
C GLY A 431 -2.53 -7.88 31.31
N GLU A 432 -2.73 -6.55 31.24
CA GLU A 432 -3.77 -5.99 30.38
C GLU A 432 -3.26 -5.70 28.96
N ARG A 433 -4.14 -5.86 27.97
CA ARG A 433 -3.83 -5.48 26.59
C ARG A 433 -4.10 -3.99 26.36
N VAL A 434 -3.15 -3.31 25.74
CA VAL A 434 -3.16 -1.85 25.62
C VAL A 434 -3.09 -1.43 24.15
N ILE A 435 -3.86 -0.42 23.79
CA ILE A 435 -3.67 0.40 22.59
C ILE A 435 -3.16 1.76 23.03
N LEU A 436 -1.93 2.11 22.61
CA LEU A 436 -1.37 3.42 22.88
C LEU A 436 -1.95 4.44 21.89
N CYS A 437 -2.69 5.41 22.39
CA CYS A 437 -3.32 6.46 21.60
C CYS A 437 -2.61 7.79 21.82
N ARG A 438 -2.03 8.37 20.79
CA ARG A 438 -1.29 9.62 20.88
C ARG A 438 -1.74 10.61 19.79
N ILE A 439 -1.51 11.90 20.00
CA ILE A 439 -1.60 12.87 18.91
C ILE A 439 -0.50 12.52 17.91
N GLU A 440 0.72 12.36 18.38
CA GLU A 440 1.91 11.86 17.66
C GLU A 440 2.82 11.18 18.69
N THR A 441 3.70 10.27 18.27
CA THR A 441 4.65 9.60 19.17
C THR A 441 6.03 10.23 19.05
N SER A 442 6.77 10.21 20.16
CA SER A 442 8.18 10.60 20.29
C SER A 442 9.06 9.41 20.69
N PRO A 443 10.41 9.50 20.58
CA PRO A 443 11.31 8.45 21.06
C PRO A 443 11.10 8.04 22.51
N GLU A 444 10.62 8.94 23.36
CA GLU A 444 10.28 8.67 24.76
C GLU A 444 9.10 7.73 24.94
N ASP A 445 8.25 7.63 23.93
CA ASP A 445 7.09 6.73 23.95
C ASP A 445 7.46 5.26 23.65
N ILE A 446 8.74 4.96 23.37
CA ILE A 446 9.19 3.64 22.89
C ILE A 446 8.79 2.49 23.82
N ARG A 447 8.83 2.70 25.12
CA ARG A 447 8.43 1.67 26.12
C ARG A 447 6.93 1.38 26.05
N GLY A 448 6.12 2.42 25.98
CA GLY A 448 4.69 2.29 25.82
C GLY A 448 4.31 1.67 24.46
N MET A 449 5.07 1.98 23.41
CA MET A 449 4.88 1.35 22.10
C MET A 449 5.26 -0.15 22.11
N LEU A 450 6.33 -0.51 22.80
CA LEU A 450 6.77 -1.91 22.95
C LEU A 450 5.74 -2.76 23.68
N THR A 451 5.15 -2.22 24.75
CA THR A 451 4.19 -2.93 25.59
C THR A 451 2.77 -2.92 25.03
N SER A 452 2.46 -2.04 24.08
CA SER A 452 1.14 -1.96 23.47
C SER A 452 0.92 -3.04 22.41
N GLU A 453 -0.30 -3.54 22.29
CA GLU A 453 -0.74 -4.42 21.20
C GLU A 453 -0.79 -3.66 19.87
N GLY A 454 -1.13 -2.38 19.93
CA GLY A 454 -1.18 -1.51 18.76
C GLY A 454 -1.04 -0.04 19.10
N ILE A 455 -0.72 0.75 18.08
CA ILE A 455 -0.49 2.19 18.19
C ILE A 455 -1.49 2.91 17.28
N LEU A 456 -2.14 3.92 17.85
CA LEU A 456 -3.09 4.77 17.14
C LEU A 456 -2.66 6.23 17.30
N THR A 457 -2.49 6.94 16.19
CA THR A 457 -2.22 8.37 16.22
C THR A 457 -3.24 9.17 15.43
N SER A 458 -3.60 10.36 15.94
CA SER A 458 -4.47 11.28 15.23
C SER A 458 -3.71 12.09 14.16
N ARG A 459 -2.40 12.25 14.31
CA ARG A 459 -1.50 12.90 13.35
C ARG A 459 -0.39 11.96 12.89
N GLY A 460 0.33 12.38 11.89
CA GLY A 460 1.46 11.64 11.33
C GLY A 460 1.11 10.83 10.08
N GLY A 461 2.10 10.66 9.23
CA GLY A 461 2.00 9.86 8.01
C GLY A 461 2.51 8.44 8.19
N VAL A 462 2.54 7.66 7.11
CA VAL A 462 3.12 6.30 7.08
C VAL A 462 4.64 6.28 7.28
N SER A 463 5.30 7.42 7.32
CA SER A 463 6.72 7.62 7.62
C SER A 463 6.98 8.26 8.99
N SER A 464 5.94 8.55 9.78
CA SER A 464 6.08 9.09 11.14
C SER A 464 6.83 8.14 12.07
N HIS A 465 7.33 8.66 13.18
CA HIS A 465 7.98 7.85 14.23
C HIS A 465 7.08 6.68 14.66
N ALA A 466 5.76 6.94 14.88
CA ALA A 466 4.80 5.89 15.20
C ALA A 466 4.79 4.76 14.17
N ALA A 467 4.70 5.10 12.90
CA ALA A 467 4.65 4.13 11.79
C ALA A 467 5.94 3.33 11.66
N LEU A 468 7.09 3.99 11.76
CA LEU A 468 8.41 3.37 11.62
C LEU A 468 8.71 2.41 12.74
N VAL A 469 8.56 2.88 13.98
CA VAL A 469 8.82 2.08 15.18
C VAL A 469 7.82 0.91 15.26
N ALA A 470 6.54 1.14 14.97
CA ALA A 470 5.54 0.08 14.94
C ALA A 470 5.89 -1.01 13.92
N ARG A 471 6.30 -0.64 12.71
CA ARG A 471 6.74 -1.61 11.68
C ARG A 471 7.98 -2.38 12.12
N GLN A 472 8.97 -1.67 12.70
CA GLN A 472 10.18 -2.32 13.22
C GLN A 472 9.86 -3.32 14.33
N MET A 473 8.92 -2.98 15.21
CA MET A 473 8.48 -3.83 16.30
C MET A 473 7.46 -4.92 15.88
N GLY A 474 6.99 -4.88 14.63
CA GLY A 474 5.91 -5.77 14.17
C GLY A 474 4.56 -5.47 14.85
N LYS A 475 4.33 -4.23 15.28
CA LYS A 475 3.11 -3.80 15.96
C LYS A 475 2.08 -3.28 14.97
N VAL A 476 0.83 -3.52 15.30
CA VAL A 476 -0.29 -2.95 14.54
C VAL A 476 -0.29 -1.43 14.71
N CYS A 477 -0.45 -0.69 13.62
CA CYS A 477 -0.42 0.76 13.68
C CYS A 477 -1.40 1.39 12.69
N VAL A 478 -2.18 2.33 13.21
CA VAL A 478 -3.02 3.24 12.42
C VAL A 478 -2.56 4.66 12.74
N CYS A 479 -2.07 5.37 11.72
CA CYS A 479 -1.59 6.73 11.86
C CYS A 479 -2.53 7.73 11.19
N GLY A 480 -2.49 9.00 11.64
CA GLY A 480 -3.19 10.08 10.97
C GLY A 480 -4.71 9.91 10.91
N ALA A 481 -5.30 9.32 11.94
CA ALA A 481 -6.76 9.22 12.09
C ALA A 481 -7.33 10.59 12.55
N GLY A 482 -7.30 11.58 11.64
CA GLY A 482 -7.57 12.99 11.93
C GLY A 482 -8.97 13.30 12.47
N ALA A 483 -9.93 12.38 12.28
CA ALA A 483 -11.26 12.49 12.91
C ALA A 483 -11.23 12.33 14.45
N LEU A 484 -10.16 11.74 14.99
CA LEU A 484 -10.00 11.51 16.42
C LEU A 484 -9.40 12.75 17.11
N HIS A 485 -10.15 13.36 18.00
CA HIS A 485 -9.70 14.48 18.82
C HIS A 485 -9.25 13.97 20.20
N ILE A 486 -7.92 13.89 20.40
CA ILE A 486 -7.33 13.42 21.66
C ILE A 486 -7.10 14.61 22.59
N ASP A 487 -7.61 14.48 23.82
CA ASP A 487 -7.45 15.44 24.92
C ASP A 487 -6.74 14.75 26.09
N TYR A 488 -5.46 15.06 26.28
CA TYR A 488 -4.65 14.49 27.35
C TYR A 488 -5.10 14.91 28.74
N GLY A 489 -5.63 16.14 28.89
CA GLY A 489 -6.14 16.65 30.16
C GLY A 489 -7.41 15.93 30.60
N ALA A 490 -8.32 15.69 29.67
CA ALA A 490 -9.53 14.92 29.91
C ALA A 490 -9.30 13.42 29.92
N ARG A 491 -8.12 12.94 29.48
CA ARG A 491 -7.81 11.52 29.23
C ARG A 491 -8.87 10.83 28.40
N ALA A 492 -9.22 11.45 27.28
CA ALA A 492 -10.28 10.98 26.40
C ALA A 492 -9.96 11.32 24.94
N MET A 493 -10.57 10.58 24.04
CA MET A 493 -10.66 10.97 22.64
C MET A 493 -12.11 11.04 22.19
N ARG A 494 -12.42 11.95 21.25
CA ARG A 494 -13.77 12.18 20.75
C ARG A 494 -13.81 12.06 19.24
N VAL A 495 -14.88 11.45 18.75
CA VAL A 495 -15.17 11.30 17.33
C VAL A 495 -16.69 11.19 17.12
N ASP A 496 -17.26 12.03 16.27
CA ASP A 496 -18.68 12.02 15.88
C ASP A 496 -19.64 11.86 17.08
N GLY A 497 -19.44 12.66 18.13
CA GLY A 497 -20.24 12.64 19.35
C GLY A 497 -20.02 11.41 20.27
N THR A 498 -19.11 10.52 19.91
CA THR A 498 -18.69 9.39 20.76
C THR A 498 -17.46 9.78 21.56
N GLU A 499 -17.48 9.58 22.86
CA GLU A 499 -16.33 9.78 23.74
C GLU A 499 -15.78 8.42 24.18
N ILE A 500 -14.47 8.22 24.00
CA ILE A 500 -13.70 7.04 24.42
C ILE A 500 -12.72 7.51 25.49
N ARG A 501 -12.81 6.96 26.66
CA ARG A 501 -11.99 7.31 27.83
C ARG A 501 -10.84 6.34 28.05
N GLU A 502 -9.86 6.75 28.80
CA GLU A 502 -8.77 5.89 29.24
C GLU A 502 -9.32 4.63 29.93
N GLY A 503 -8.89 3.45 29.47
CA GLY A 503 -9.39 2.16 29.94
C GLY A 503 -10.54 1.55 29.10
N ASP A 504 -11.17 2.31 28.21
CA ASP A 504 -12.17 1.77 27.28
C ASP A 504 -11.49 0.92 26.19
N TYR A 505 -12.20 -0.09 25.69
CA TYR A 505 -11.70 -0.95 24.64
C TYR A 505 -11.92 -0.35 23.25
N ILE A 506 -10.88 -0.41 22.45
CA ILE A 506 -10.96 -0.21 21.00
C ILE A 506 -10.27 -1.35 20.28
N SER A 507 -10.61 -1.50 19.00
CA SER A 507 -9.94 -2.40 18.07
C SER A 507 -9.46 -1.62 16.86
N ILE A 508 -8.22 -1.86 16.43
CA ILE A 508 -7.63 -1.19 15.27
C ILE A 508 -7.16 -2.22 14.24
N ASP A 509 -7.54 -2.00 12.99
CA ASP A 509 -7.11 -2.79 11.85
C ASP A 509 -6.03 -2.03 11.08
N GLY A 510 -4.78 -2.36 11.34
CA GLY A 510 -3.64 -1.70 10.70
C GLY A 510 -3.46 -2.06 9.22
N THR A 511 -4.21 -3.02 8.69
CA THR A 511 -4.22 -3.39 7.27
C THR A 511 -5.19 -2.50 6.47
N THR A 512 -6.35 -2.19 7.06
CA THR A 512 -7.38 -1.35 6.42
C THR A 512 -7.35 0.11 6.90
N GLY A 513 -6.71 0.38 8.04
CA GLY A 513 -6.73 1.69 8.70
C GLY A 513 -8.00 1.94 9.53
N GLU A 514 -8.85 0.95 9.71
CA GLU A 514 -10.13 1.09 10.43
C GLU A 514 -9.95 1.04 11.95
N VAL A 515 -10.71 1.86 12.65
CA VAL A 515 -10.78 1.94 14.12
C VAL A 515 -12.20 1.64 14.57
N PHE A 516 -12.37 0.71 15.50
CA PHE A 516 -13.68 0.26 15.99
C PHE A 516 -13.83 0.52 17.50
N SER A 517 -15.04 0.83 17.94
CA SER A 517 -15.38 0.89 19.35
C SER A 517 -15.59 -0.53 19.87
N GLY A 518 -14.95 -0.86 21.02
CA GLY A 518 -15.13 -2.15 21.68
C GLY A 518 -14.06 -3.20 21.32
N ARG A 519 -14.31 -4.43 21.73
CA ARG A 519 -13.37 -5.54 21.68
C ARG A 519 -13.71 -6.54 20.57
N VAL A 520 -12.77 -6.75 19.65
CA VAL A 520 -12.80 -7.87 18.69
C VAL A 520 -11.70 -8.87 19.06
N ALA A 521 -11.99 -10.15 19.05
CA ALA A 521 -10.96 -11.17 19.24
C ALA A 521 -10.00 -11.20 18.05
N THR A 522 -8.69 -11.26 18.34
CA THR A 522 -7.65 -11.48 17.35
C THR A 522 -7.13 -12.89 17.45
N VAL A 523 -6.87 -13.51 16.30
CA VAL A 523 -6.26 -14.82 16.19
C VAL A 523 -4.92 -14.71 15.43
N PRO A 524 -3.82 -15.37 15.89
CA PRO A 524 -2.57 -15.42 15.14
C PRO A 524 -2.79 -16.04 13.78
N SER A 525 -2.10 -15.56 12.74
CA SER A 525 -2.17 -16.17 11.42
C SER A 525 -1.66 -17.63 11.46
N GLU A 526 -2.18 -18.46 10.57
CA GLU A 526 -1.72 -19.86 10.45
C GLU A 526 -0.23 -19.94 10.17
N VAL A 527 0.30 -19.06 9.31
CA VAL A 527 1.74 -19.00 9.01
C VAL A 527 2.55 -18.76 10.28
N SER A 528 2.14 -17.76 11.07
CA SER A 528 2.83 -17.43 12.33
C SER A 528 2.79 -18.59 13.33
N ARG A 529 1.66 -19.29 13.42
CA ARG A 529 1.51 -20.47 14.32
C ARG A 529 2.39 -21.63 13.91
N VAL A 530 2.51 -21.89 12.61
CA VAL A 530 3.41 -22.96 12.12
C VAL A 530 4.87 -22.59 12.38
N LEU A 531 5.25 -21.35 12.09
CA LEU A 531 6.63 -20.87 12.32
C LEU A 531 6.99 -20.86 13.81
N ALA A 532 6.04 -20.61 14.68
CA ALA A 532 6.24 -20.69 16.14
C ALA A 532 6.32 -22.14 16.66
N GLY A 533 5.88 -23.11 15.87
CA GLY A 533 5.78 -24.52 16.30
C GLY A 533 4.45 -24.88 16.97
N ASP A 534 3.48 -23.97 16.97
CA ASP A 534 2.16 -24.16 17.59
C ASP A 534 1.19 -24.93 16.68
N MET A 535 1.55 -25.14 15.42
CA MET A 535 0.77 -25.88 14.42
C MET A 535 1.71 -26.65 13.50
N ALA A 536 1.35 -27.89 13.18
CA ALA A 536 2.10 -28.67 12.20
C ALA A 536 1.87 -28.12 10.78
N ALA A 537 2.90 -28.09 9.94
CA ALA A 537 2.86 -27.53 8.59
C ALA A 537 1.82 -28.23 7.69
N GLU A 538 1.60 -29.52 7.89
CA GLU A 538 0.62 -30.32 7.16
C GLU A 538 -0.82 -29.88 7.42
N ASN A 539 -1.07 -29.27 8.57
CA ASN A 539 -2.40 -28.81 8.99
C ASN A 539 -2.75 -27.41 8.49
N SER A 540 -1.81 -26.71 7.83
CA SER A 540 -2.06 -25.38 7.26
C SER A 540 -1.81 -25.35 5.76
N GLU A 541 -2.89 -25.26 5.00
CA GLU A 541 -2.81 -25.02 3.56
C GLU A 541 -2.17 -23.66 3.26
N THR A 542 -2.54 -22.63 4.02
CA THR A 542 -2.00 -21.27 3.90
C THR A 542 -0.47 -21.26 4.07
N TYR A 543 0.05 -21.98 5.05
CA TYR A 543 1.49 -22.09 5.24
C TYR A 543 2.18 -22.81 4.07
N ARG A 544 1.61 -23.91 3.57
CA ARG A 544 2.21 -24.63 2.43
C ARG A 544 2.30 -23.75 1.18
N LEU A 545 1.25 -23.00 0.89
CA LEU A 545 1.24 -22.04 -0.21
C LEU A 545 2.31 -20.95 -0.02
N PHE A 546 2.36 -20.37 1.19
CA PHE A 546 3.39 -19.39 1.56
C PHE A 546 4.80 -19.95 1.41
N ALA A 547 5.07 -21.13 1.97
CA ALA A 547 6.39 -21.77 1.90
C ALA A 547 6.82 -22.08 0.46
N THR A 548 5.89 -22.51 -0.39
CA THR A 548 6.15 -22.73 -1.82
C THR A 548 6.63 -21.46 -2.51
N VAL A 549 5.93 -20.37 -2.31
CA VAL A 549 6.28 -19.08 -2.92
C VAL A 549 7.60 -18.54 -2.36
N MET A 550 7.87 -18.73 -1.05
CA MET A 550 9.16 -18.34 -0.45
C MET A 550 10.32 -19.16 -1.03
N ALA A 551 10.14 -20.46 -1.25
CA ALA A 551 11.16 -21.29 -1.89
C ALA A 551 11.46 -20.84 -3.33
N TRP A 552 10.43 -20.54 -4.12
CA TRP A 552 10.64 -19.98 -5.47
C TRP A 552 11.36 -18.63 -5.45
N ALA A 553 11.01 -17.77 -4.49
CA ALA A 553 11.68 -16.48 -4.34
C ALA A 553 13.17 -16.66 -4.00
N ASP A 554 13.50 -17.61 -3.12
CA ASP A 554 14.89 -17.92 -2.75
C ASP A 554 15.70 -18.49 -3.92
N GLU A 555 15.08 -19.27 -4.82
CA GLU A 555 15.75 -19.74 -6.03
C GLU A 555 16.05 -18.63 -7.06
N LEU A 556 15.19 -17.64 -7.13
CA LEU A 556 15.22 -16.62 -8.20
C LEU A 556 15.99 -15.36 -7.82
N ARG A 557 16.02 -15.00 -6.54
CA ARG A 557 16.69 -13.78 -6.08
C ARG A 557 18.22 -13.93 -6.06
N THR A 558 18.89 -12.80 -6.24
CA THR A 558 20.35 -12.69 -6.11
C THR A 558 20.76 -11.84 -4.91
N LEU A 559 19.89 -10.92 -4.46
CA LEU A 559 20.11 -10.14 -3.25
C LEU A 559 19.96 -11.00 -1.99
N GLY A 560 20.91 -10.87 -1.05
CA GLY A 560 20.78 -11.37 0.31
C GLY A 560 19.67 -10.61 1.06
N ILE A 561 18.90 -11.31 1.88
CA ILE A 561 17.86 -10.70 2.72
C ILE A 561 18.26 -10.83 4.17
N ARG A 562 18.60 -9.71 4.78
CA ARG A 562 18.91 -9.59 6.20
C ARG A 562 17.78 -8.89 6.96
N THR A 563 17.87 -8.90 8.27
CA THR A 563 16.90 -8.23 9.15
C THR A 563 17.53 -7.13 10.00
N ASN A 564 16.70 -6.17 10.40
CA ASN A 564 16.97 -5.24 11.46
C ASN A 564 16.43 -5.84 12.75
N ALA A 565 17.29 -6.24 13.68
CA ALA A 565 16.89 -6.89 14.92
C ALA A 565 17.84 -6.49 16.06
N ASP A 566 17.26 -6.07 17.17
CA ASP A 566 17.96 -5.54 18.33
C ASP A 566 17.86 -6.50 19.54
N THR A 567 16.99 -7.52 19.46
CA THR A 567 16.77 -8.51 20.52
C THR A 567 16.82 -9.94 19.97
N PRO A 568 17.18 -10.94 20.81
CA PRO A 568 17.18 -12.34 20.42
C PRO A 568 15.81 -12.81 19.91
N LYS A 569 14.71 -12.29 20.47
CA LYS A 569 13.34 -12.60 20.05
C LYS A 569 13.07 -12.15 18.61
N GLN A 570 13.48 -10.93 18.26
CA GLN A 570 13.37 -10.41 16.89
C GLN A 570 14.25 -11.21 15.92
N ALA A 571 15.49 -11.51 16.34
CA ALA A 571 16.42 -12.32 15.56
C ALA A 571 15.85 -13.70 15.25
N LYS A 572 15.29 -14.39 16.26
CA LYS A 572 14.63 -15.69 16.11
C LYS A 572 13.45 -15.61 15.13
N GLN A 573 12.59 -14.61 15.27
CA GLN A 573 11.45 -14.42 14.37
C GLN A 573 11.91 -14.19 12.93
N ALA A 574 12.90 -13.34 12.72
CA ALA A 574 13.42 -13.08 11.39
C ALA A 574 14.09 -14.32 10.76
N PHE A 575 14.82 -15.08 11.57
CA PHE A 575 15.40 -16.35 11.12
C PHE A 575 14.31 -17.35 10.69
N GLN A 576 13.21 -17.43 11.42
CA GLN A 576 12.05 -18.26 11.04
C GLN A 576 11.42 -17.81 9.72
N PHE A 577 11.42 -16.52 9.41
CA PHE A 577 11.00 -15.97 8.11
C PHE A 577 12.07 -16.15 7.01
N GLY A 578 13.23 -16.72 7.35
CA GLY A 578 14.31 -17.02 6.41
C GLY A 578 15.24 -15.84 6.16
N ALA A 579 15.45 -14.96 7.14
CA ALA A 579 16.51 -13.96 7.08
C ALA A 579 17.90 -14.60 7.11
N GLU A 580 18.81 -14.09 6.31
CA GLU A 580 20.18 -14.59 6.12
C GLU A 580 21.21 -13.79 6.94
N GLY A 581 20.78 -13.25 8.07
CA GLY A 581 21.61 -12.49 9.00
C GLY A 581 20.92 -11.24 9.52
N ILE A 582 21.63 -10.49 10.38
CA ILE A 582 21.24 -9.17 10.84
C ILE A 582 22.06 -8.14 10.06
N GLY A 583 21.38 -7.24 9.36
CA GLY A 583 22.01 -6.12 8.64
C GLY A 583 22.11 -4.85 9.48
N LEU A 584 21.32 -4.77 10.55
CA LEU A 584 21.39 -3.69 11.53
C LEU A 584 20.92 -4.19 12.89
N CYS A 585 21.83 -4.15 13.88
CA CYS A 585 21.51 -4.17 15.30
C CYS A 585 21.84 -2.79 15.87
N ARG A 586 20.83 -2.12 16.43
CA ARG A 586 20.96 -0.80 17.07
C ARG A 586 21.24 -0.99 18.55
N THR A 587 22.45 -0.65 18.96
CA THR A 587 22.90 -0.86 20.35
C THR A 587 22.25 0.07 21.36
N GLU A 588 21.75 1.22 20.92
CA GLU A 588 21.03 2.17 21.77
C GLU A 588 19.75 1.58 22.37
N HIS A 589 19.04 0.74 21.64
CA HIS A 589 17.80 0.15 22.14
C HIS A 589 18.03 -0.80 23.33
N MET A 590 19.23 -1.34 23.45
CA MET A 590 19.60 -2.22 24.55
C MET A 590 19.75 -1.45 25.90
N PHE A 591 19.87 -0.13 25.86
CA PHE A 591 20.08 0.69 27.06
C PHE A 591 18.81 1.22 27.71
N PHE A 592 17.64 1.05 27.08
CA PHE A 592 16.37 1.56 27.61
C PHE A 592 15.67 0.63 28.61
N GLU A 593 16.18 -0.56 28.88
CA GLU A 593 15.63 -1.44 29.92
C GLU A 593 15.97 -0.93 31.33
N ASP A 594 15.09 -1.18 32.33
CA ASP A 594 15.00 -0.49 33.62
C ASP A 594 16.32 -0.25 34.37
N ASP A 595 17.15 -1.26 34.55
CA ASP A 595 18.39 -1.09 35.30
C ASP A 595 19.51 -0.52 34.43
N ARG A 596 19.44 -0.70 33.12
CA ARG A 596 20.50 -0.29 32.18
C ARG A 596 20.52 1.20 31.92
N ILE A 597 19.35 1.83 31.82
CA ILE A 597 19.22 3.27 31.60
C ILE A 597 19.91 4.08 32.71
N ASP A 598 19.92 3.55 33.93
CA ASP A 598 20.58 4.25 35.06
C ASP A 598 22.10 4.23 34.93
N PHE A 599 22.70 3.12 34.52
CA PHE A 599 24.13 3.07 34.23
C PHE A 599 24.52 3.99 33.08
N MET A 600 23.67 4.03 32.03
CA MET A 600 23.85 4.96 30.91
C MET A 600 23.78 6.41 31.40
N ARG A 601 22.81 6.76 32.22
CA ARG A 601 22.68 8.10 32.86
C ARG A 601 23.86 8.43 33.76
N LYS A 602 24.38 7.48 34.55
CA LYS A 602 25.60 7.67 35.34
C LYS A 602 26.78 7.99 34.43
N MET A 603 26.98 7.24 33.37
CA MET A 603 28.02 7.47 32.39
C MET A 603 27.94 8.89 31.79
N ILE A 604 26.71 9.35 31.44
CA ILE A 604 26.49 10.67 30.85
C ILE A 604 26.74 11.81 31.84
N LEU A 605 26.38 11.58 33.13
CA LEU A 605 26.56 12.55 34.23
C LEU A 605 27.96 12.55 34.78
N ALA A 606 28.81 11.55 34.47
CA ALA A 606 30.19 11.49 34.92
C ALA A 606 31.00 12.70 34.50
N THR A 607 31.79 13.23 35.43
CA THR A 607 32.65 14.42 35.24
C THR A 607 34.07 14.06 34.86
N THR A 608 34.49 12.85 35.27
CA THR A 608 35.86 12.33 34.99
C THR A 608 35.79 11.14 34.03
N THR A 609 36.91 10.80 33.41
CA THR A 609 36.98 9.58 32.53
C THR A 609 36.88 8.31 33.37
N GLU A 610 37.45 8.34 34.59
CA GLU A 610 37.41 7.20 35.53
C GLU A 610 36.00 6.87 35.94
N ASP A 611 35.20 7.86 36.35
CA ASP A 611 33.77 7.66 36.73
C ASP A 611 32.96 7.14 35.53
N ARG A 612 33.30 7.58 34.30
CA ARG A 612 32.65 7.14 33.08
C ARG A 612 32.95 5.69 32.78
N ILE A 613 34.21 5.28 32.94
CA ILE A 613 34.62 3.88 32.74
C ILE A 613 33.95 2.99 33.80
N GLU A 614 33.86 3.41 35.05
CA GLU A 614 33.17 2.64 36.11
C GLU A 614 31.69 2.38 35.74
N ALA A 615 31.01 3.38 35.19
CA ALA A 615 29.63 3.21 34.73
C ALA A 615 29.53 2.28 33.50
N LEU A 616 30.46 2.38 32.55
CA LEU A 616 30.55 1.54 31.36
C LEU A 616 30.88 0.09 31.73
N ASP A 617 31.67 -0.18 32.75
CA ASP A 617 31.98 -1.52 33.25
C ASP A 617 30.73 -2.22 33.81
N GLN A 618 29.76 -1.48 34.32
CA GLN A 618 28.46 -2.04 34.71
C GLN A 618 27.58 -2.37 33.50
N LEU A 619 27.66 -1.59 32.41
CA LEU A 619 26.89 -1.81 31.17
C LEU A 619 27.45 -2.97 30.35
N LYS A 620 28.78 -3.15 30.34
CA LYS A 620 29.46 -4.14 29.48
C LYS A 620 28.91 -5.57 29.60
N PRO A 621 28.74 -6.16 30.81
CA PRO A 621 28.23 -7.53 30.94
C PRO A 621 26.77 -7.67 30.45
N LEU A 622 25.96 -6.64 30.59
CA LEU A 622 24.57 -6.62 30.14
C LEU A 622 24.50 -6.66 28.61
N GLN A 623 25.21 -5.75 27.95
CA GLN A 623 25.27 -5.65 26.51
C GLN A 623 25.91 -6.90 25.86
N ARG A 624 26.95 -7.46 26.52
CA ARG A 624 27.52 -8.73 26.09
C ARG A 624 26.48 -9.85 26.08
N GLY A 625 25.65 -9.94 27.12
CA GLY A 625 24.56 -10.94 27.18
C GLY A 625 23.57 -10.81 26.02
N ASP A 626 23.25 -9.58 25.60
CA ASP A 626 22.38 -9.34 24.45
C ASP A 626 23.02 -9.85 23.14
N PHE A 627 24.31 -9.52 22.94
CA PHE A 627 25.03 -10.00 21.76
C PHE A 627 25.16 -11.52 21.74
N GLU A 628 25.44 -12.17 22.88
CA GLU A 628 25.43 -13.63 22.99
C GLU A 628 24.09 -14.22 22.51
N GLY A 629 22.96 -13.63 22.94
CA GLY A 629 21.63 -14.03 22.52
C GLY A 629 21.42 -13.90 21.00
N LEU A 630 21.84 -12.78 20.41
CA LEU A 630 21.74 -12.55 18.96
C LEU A 630 22.58 -13.58 18.17
N PHE A 631 23.83 -13.83 18.58
CA PHE A 631 24.71 -14.78 17.91
C PHE A 631 24.17 -16.22 17.97
N ARG A 632 23.61 -16.64 19.10
CA ARG A 632 22.99 -17.97 19.23
C ARG A 632 21.82 -18.15 18.28
N GLU A 633 20.96 -17.12 18.14
CA GLU A 633 19.79 -17.20 17.23
C GLU A 633 20.19 -17.16 15.75
N MET A 634 21.26 -16.47 15.39
CA MET A 634 21.70 -16.32 13.98
C MET A 634 22.54 -17.49 13.45
N LYS A 635 23.07 -18.36 14.32
CA LYS A 635 23.66 -19.68 13.94
C LYS A 635 24.64 -19.61 12.75
N GLY A 636 25.63 -18.71 12.80
CA GLY A 636 26.65 -18.58 11.77
C GLY A 636 26.29 -17.62 10.61
N PHE A 637 25.07 -17.08 10.58
CA PHE A 637 24.76 -15.98 9.68
C PHE A 637 25.41 -14.66 10.15
N PRO A 638 25.70 -13.72 9.22
CA PRO A 638 26.32 -12.44 9.58
C PRO A 638 25.46 -11.61 10.53
N VAL A 639 26.07 -11.00 11.52
CA VAL A 639 25.41 -10.07 12.45
C VAL A 639 26.15 -8.74 12.41
N THR A 640 25.52 -7.72 11.82
CA THR A 640 26.05 -6.36 11.75
C THR A 640 25.58 -5.56 12.94
N ILE A 641 26.48 -5.17 13.81
CA ILE A 641 26.22 -4.42 15.04
C ILE A 641 26.68 -2.97 14.83
N ARG A 642 25.75 -2.04 14.90
CA ARG A 642 26.04 -0.60 14.86
C ARG A 642 26.41 -0.13 16.26
N LEU A 643 27.53 0.56 16.38
CA LEU A 643 27.91 1.21 17.60
C LEU A 643 26.95 2.35 17.96
N LEU A 644 27.04 2.85 19.20
CA LEU A 644 26.14 3.87 19.73
C LEU A 644 26.02 5.06 18.77
N ASP A 645 24.79 5.40 18.40
CA ASP A 645 24.51 6.44 17.41
C ASP A 645 23.84 7.69 17.96
N PRO A 646 22.77 7.65 18.78
CA PRO A 646 22.06 8.85 19.19
C PRO A 646 22.88 9.75 20.13
N PRO A 647 22.57 11.07 20.18
CA PRO A 647 23.21 11.98 21.12
C PRO A 647 22.85 11.64 22.58
N LEU A 648 23.75 11.94 23.51
CA LEU A 648 23.63 11.53 24.91
C LEU A 648 22.40 12.10 25.63
N HIS A 649 21.90 13.26 25.21
CA HIS A 649 20.74 13.87 25.86
C HIS A 649 19.44 13.06 25.69
N GLU A 650 19.35 12.20 24.68
CA GLU A 650 18.17 11.34 24.48
C GLU A 650 17.98 10.30 25.59
N PHE A 651 19.03 9.97 26.33
CA PHE A 651 18.96 9.06 27.49
C PHE A 651 18.61 9.77 28.80
N LEU A 652 18.57 11.10 28.79
CA LEU A 652 18.31 11.89 29.99
C LEU A 652 16.85 12.29 30.08
N PRO A 653 16.27 12.36 31.31
CA PRO A 653 14.91 12.81 31.47
C PRO A 653 14.77 14.30 31.16
N ASN A 654 13.60 14.68 30.62
CA ASN A 654 13.26 16.05 30.25
C ASN A 654 12.19 16.69 31.14
N THR A 655 11.66 15.96 32.16
CA THR A 655 10.66 16.48 33.13
C THR A 655 11.27 16.75 34.49
N ASP A 656 10.79 17.80 35.16
CA ASP A 656 11.30 18.18 36.50
C ASP A 656 11.14 17.08 37.54
N ASP A 657 10.04 16.33 37.51
CA ASP A 657 9.78 15.22 38.43
C ASP A 657 10.82 14.10 38.23
N ALA A 658 11.06 13.72 36.98
CA ALA A 658 12.04 12.68 36.65
C ALA A 658 13.49 13.13 36.96
N LEU A 659 13.81 14.43 36.80
CA LEU A 659 15.09 14.99 37.23
C LEU A 659 15.25 14.94 38.77
N ALA A 660 14.19 15.23 39.54
CA ALA A 660 14.20 15.12 41.00
C ALA A 660 14.37 13.67 41.48
N ASP A 661 13.74 12.71 40.80
CA ASP A 661 13.91 11.29 41.11
C ASP A 661 15.33 10.82 40.80
N LEU A 662 15.89 11.27 39.68
CA LEU A 662 17.27 10.97 39.31
C LEU A 662 18.28 11.57 40.31
N SER A 663 18.02 12.79 40.80
CA SER A 663 18.80 13.47 41.83
C SER A 663 18.85 12.66 43.12
N LYS A 664 17.70 12.18 43.59
CA LYS A 664 17.61 11.32 44.77
C LYS A 664 18.35 10.00 44.56
N LYS A 665 18.17 9.36 43.39
CA LYS A 665 18.75 8.05 43.07
C LYS A 665 20.28 8.08 43.03
N PHE A 666 20.84 9.12 42.43
CA PHE A 666 22.28 9.21 42.23
C PHE A 666 22.99 10.08 43.28
N SER A 667 22.27 10.70 44.21
CA SER A 667 22.77 11.65 45.19
C SER A 667 23.53 12.83 44.54
N ILE A 668 23.07 13.24 43.34
CA ILE A 668 23.59 14.40 42.58
C ILE A 668 22.56 15.53 42.74
N PRO A 669 22.95 16.76 43.06
CA PRO A 669 22.00 17.88 43.14
C PRO A 669 21.22 18.05 41.81
N ALA A 670 19.91 18.22 41.92
CA ALA A 670 19.04 18.36 40.73
C ALA A 670 19.48 19.51 39.80
N GLU A 671 20.00 20.57 40.39
CA GLU A 671 20.55 21.69 39.59
C GLU A 671 21.75 21.29 38.76
N CYS A 672 22.63 20.41 39.27
CA CYS A 672 23.77 19.89 38.51
C CYS A 672 23.29 19.01 37.35
N ILE A 673 22.30 18.15 37.58
CA ILE A 673 21.71 17.32 36.56
C ILE A 673 21.03 18.21 35.49
N ARG A 674 20.24 19.21 35.90
CA ARG A 674 19.60 20.15 34.98
C ARG A 674 20.59 20.93 34.15
N ALA A 675 21.67 21.42 34.76
CA ALA A 675 22.72 22.10 34.06
C ALA A 675 23.40 21.18 33.00
N ARG A 676 23.63 19.90 33.34
CA ARG A 676 24.18 18.92 32.39
C ARG A 676 23.24 18.60 31.25
N VAL A 677 21.96 18.42 31.55
CA VAL A 677 20.89 18.22 30.51
C VAL A 677 20.88 19.43 29.58
N GLN A 678 20.87 20.64 30.10
CA GLN A 678 20.91 21.86 29.30
C GLN A 678 22.18 21.98 28.46
N ALA A 679 23.34 21.63 29.03
CA ALA A 679 24.62 21.66 28.29
C ALA A 679 24.71 20.62 27.17
N LEU A 680 24.01 19.50 27.30
CA LEU A 680 23.96 18.43 26.28
C LEU A 680 22.81 18.59 25.30
N HIS A 681 21.84 19.48 25.62
CA HIS A 681 20.68 19.69 24.73
C HIS A 681 21.14 20.31 23.41
N GLU A 682 20.81 19.66 22.32
CA GLU A 682 21.15 20.07 20.97
C GLU A 682 19.92 20.67 20.27
N GLN A 683 20.13 21.77 19.55
CA GLN A 683 19.06 22.38 18.75
C GLN A 683 18.66 21.51 17.56
N ASN A 684 19.62 20.76 17.02
CA ASN A 684 19.40 19.80 15.94
C ASN A 684 20.14 18.49 16.25
N PRO A 685 19.50 17.55 16.96
CA PRO A 685 20.10 16.27 17.32
C PRO A 685 20.65 15.46 16.14
N MET A 686 20.00 15.57 14.99
CA MET A 686 20.42 14.85 13.76
C MET A 686 21.82 15.23 13.27
N LEU A 687 22.21 16.50 13.47
CA LEU A 687 23.49 17.05 13.02
C LEU A 687 24.50 17.25 14.15
N GLY A 688 24.16 16.80 15.34
CA GLY A 688 24.88 17.08 16.58
C GLY A 688 26.02 16.13 16.93
N HIS A 689 26.25 16.03 18.22
CA HIS A 689 27.30 15.23 18.84
C HIS A 689 26.83 13.79 19.07
N ARG A 690 26.84 13.00 18.04
CA ARG A 690 26.36 11.61 17.98
C ARG A 690 27.27 10.71 17.14
N GLY A 691 27.05 9.42 17.18
CA GLY A 691 27.72 8.44 16.32
C GLY A 691 29.23 8.43 16.50
N CYS A 692 29.99 8.37 15.40
CA CYS A 692 31.46 8.38 15.46
C CYS A 692 32.04 9.64 16.11
N ARG A 693 31.37 10.80 16.08
CA ARG A 693 31.77 12.02 16.75
C ARG A 693 31.84 11.84 18.26
N LEU A 694 30.82 11.11 18.80
CA LEU A 694 30.79 10.73 20.20
C LEU A 694 31.95 9.79 20.56
N GLY A 695 32.20 8.76 19.68
CA GLY A 695 33.34 7.85 19.87
C GLY A 695 34.72 8.52 19.74
N MET A 696 34.81 9.65 19.03
CA MET A 696 36.02 10.47 18.97
C MET A 696 36.28 11.20 20.27
N THR A 697 35.27 11.72 20.94
CA THR A 697 35.37 12.53 22.15
C THR A 697 35.32 11.69 23.44
N TYR A 698 34.69 10.54 23.39
CA TYR A 698 34.57 9.58 24.51
C TYR A 698 34.96 8.16 24.01
N PRO A 699 36.25 7.92 23.69
CA PRO A 699 36.69 6.67 23.07
C PRO A 699 36.41 5.42 23.92
N GLU A 700 36.31 5.60 25.24
CA GLU A 700 35.94 4.54 26.19
C GLU A 700 34.61 3.90 25.92
N ILE A 701 33.64 4.62 25.31
CA ILE A 701 32.34 4.08 24.91
C ILE A 701 32.54 3.05 23.79
N THR A 702 33.28 3.42 22.74
CA THR A 702 33.61 2.52 21.63
C THR A 702 34.40 1.30 22.12
N ALA A 703 35.40 1.51 23.00
CA ALA A 703 36.21 0.43 23.55
C ALA A 703 35.35 -0.57 24.36
N MET A 704 34.44 -0.07 25.19
CA MET A 704 33.51 -0.89 25.97
C MET A 704 32.62 -1.72 25.08
N GLN A 705 31.95 -1.10 24.09
CA GLN A 705 31.02 -1.80 23.17
C GLN A 705 31.79 -2.87 22.35
N ALA A 706 32.95 -2.53 21.78
CA ALA A 706 33.79 -3.48 21.06
C ALA A 706 34.21 -4.67 21.94
N SER A 707 34.65 -4.39 23.18
CA SER A 707 34.96 -5.45 24.15
C SER A 707 33.77 -6.36 24.43
N ALA A 708 32.57 -5.79 24.64
CA ALA A 708 31.35 -6.55 24.88
C ALA A 708 30.99 -7.46 23.68
N ILE A 709 31.09 -6.92 22.45
CA ILE A 709 30.86 -7.68 21.22
C ILE A 709 31.82 -8.87 21.12
N PHE A 710 33.11 -8.63 21.25
CA PHE A 710 34.12 -9.69 21.05
C PHE A 710 34.17 -10.69 22.19
N GLU A 711 33.91 -10.30 23.43
CA GLU A 711 33.70 -11.24 24.53
C GLU A 711 32.52 -12.16 24.29
N ALA A 712 31.39 -11.62 23.73
CA ALA A 712 30.25 -12.43 23.35
C ALA A 712 30.60 -13.41 22.22
N VAL A 713 31.36 -12.98 21.20
CA VAL A 713 31.87 -13.86 20.14
C VAL A 713 32.67 -15.02 20.73
N ALA A 714 33.67 -14.73 21.59
CA ALA A 714 34.52 -15.77 22.18
C ALA A 714 33.73 -16.76 23.04
N ARG A 715 32.71 -16.30 23.78
CA ARG A 715 31.85 -17.17 24.59
C ARG A 715 30.97 -18.07 23.75
N VAL A 716 30.27 -17.52 22.78
CA VAL A 716 29.34 -18.29 21.93
C VAL A 716 30.10 -19.29 21.06
N MET A 717 31.28 -18.92 20.57
CA MET A 717 32.17 -19.87 19.89
C MET A 717 32.63 -21.00 20.81
N ALA A 718 32.82 -20.76 22.11
CA ALA A 718 33.15 -21.78 23.07
C ALA A 718 32.00 -22.83 23.28
N GLU A 719 30.75 -22.43 22.97
CA GLU A 719 29.56 -23.28 22.92
C GLU A 719 29.48 -24.11 21.63
N GLY A 720 30.40 -23.93 20.68
CA GLY A 720 30.40 -24.62 19.39
C GLY A 720 29.54 -23.98 18.31
N VAL A 721 29.07 -22.76 18.52
CA VAL A 721 28.28 -22.00 17.54
C VAL A 721 29.22 -21.16 16.67
N GLU A 722 29.08 -21.24 15.35
CA GLU A 722 29.77 -20.34 14.42
C GLU A 722 29.22 -18.92 14.56
N VAL A 723 30.10 -17.92 14.64
CA VAL A 723 29.73 -16.52 14.74
C VAL A 723 30.43 -15.73 13.63
N ARG A 724 29.67 -14.94 12.90
CA ARG A 724 30.18 -13.98 11.90
C ARG A 724 29.73 -12.59 12.28
N VAL A 725 30.63 -11.80 12.84
CA VAL A 725 30.35 -10.46 13.33
C VAL A 725 30.86 -9.39 12.40
N GLU A 726 30.05 -8.38 12.15
CA GLU A 726 30.38 -7.16 11.43
C GLU A 726 30.13 -5.97 12.36
N VAL A 727 31.18 -5.16 12.66
CA VAL A 727 31.05 -3.96 13.49
C VAL A 727 30.92 -2.75 12.60
N MET A 728 29.86 -1.98 12.78
CA MET A 728 29.50 -0.84 11.92
C MET A 728 29.61 0.47 12.68
N VAL A 729 30.44 1.37 12.20
CA VAL A 729 30.63 2.73 12.75
C VAL A 729 29.61 3.67 12.11
N PRO A 730 28.72 4.30 12.89
CA PRO A 730 27.70 5.23 12.35
C PRO A 730 28.29 6.62 12.07
N LEU A 731 27.60 7.38 11.21
CA LEU A 731 27.78 8.82 10.98
C LEU A 731 29.17 9.27 10.53
N VAL A 732 29.92 8.39 9.88
CA VAL A 732 31.25 8.72 9.36
C VAL A 732 31.16 9.69 8.20
N GLY A 733 31.80 10.86 8.32
CA GLY A 733 31.91 11.85 7.27
C GLY A 733 33.33 12.00 6.73
N PHE A 734 34.34 11.59 7.50
CA PHE A 734 35.77 11.72 7.16
C PHE A 734 36.49 10.38 7.35
N GLY A 735 37.45 10.05 6.47
CA GLY A 735 38.23 8.82 6.58
C GLY A 735 38.98 8.67 7.92
N GLY A 736 39.51 9.76 8.44
CA GLY A 736 40.20 9.76 9.75
C GLY A 736 39.32 9.47 10.96
N GLU A 737 38.01 9.75 10.89
CA GLU A 737 37.04 9.31 11.92
C GLU A 737 36.99 7.78 11.95
N LEU A 738 36.83 7.15 10.79
CA LEU A 738 36.80 5.70 10.70
C LEU A 738 38.13 5.06 11.12
N GLU A 739 39.26 5.59 10.68
CA GLU A 739 40.58 5.08 11.07
C GLU A 739 40.76 5.07 12.59
N ASN A 740 40.35 6.14 13.27
CA ASN A 740 40.43 6.23 14.73
C ASN A 740 39.53 5.15 15.38
N GLN A 741 38.31 5.03 14.96
CA GLN A 741 37.38 4.06 15.53
C GLN A 741 37.83 2.61 15.24
N VAL A 742 38.34 2.33 14.05
CA VAL A 742 38.87 1.00 13.69
C VAL A 742 40.04 0.59 14.57
N LYS A 743 40.93 1.53 14.92
CA LYS A 743 42.05 1.28 15.85
C LYS A 743 41.54 0.84 17.24
N LEU A 744 40.55 1.53 17.77
CA LEU A 744 39.93 1.17 19.06
C LEU A 744 39.25 -0.21 19.00
N ILE A 745 38.47 -0.48 17.94
CA ILE A 745 37.77 -1.72 17.75
C ILE A 745 38.73 -2.90 17.63
N ARG A 746 39.79 -2.76 16.81
CA ARG A 746 40.81 -3.79 16.63
C ARG A 746 41.62 -4.04 17.89
N GLY A 747 41.98 -2.96 18.63
CA GLY A 747 42.66 -3.11 19.92
C GLY A 747 41.83 -3.89 20.93
N ALA A 748 40.51 -3.64 20.99
CA ALA A 748 39.61 -4.41 21.85
C ALA A 748 39.49 -5.89 21.40
N ALA A 749 39.48 -6.15 20.09
CA ALA A 749 39.45 -7.52 19.57
C ALA A 749 40.72 -8.29 19.93
N GLU A 750 41.91 -7.67 19.74
CA GLU A 750 43.18 -8.26 20.07
C GLU A 750 43.28 -8.59 21.58
N GLU A 751 42.87 -7.65 22.42
CA GLU A 751 42.85 -7.87 23.88
C GLU A 751 41.97 -9.05 24.28
N VAL A 752 40.76 -9.18 23.68
CA VAL A 752 39.85 -10.30 23.95
C VAL A 752 40.43 -11.61 23.43
N MET A 753 41.05 -11.61 22.24
CA MET A 753 41.68 -12.82 21.68
C MET A 753 42.84 -13.31 22.58
N GLU A 754 43.65 -12.37 23.07
CA GLU A 754 44.75 -12.68 24.00
C GLU A 754 44.21 -13.24 25.34
N LYS A 755 43.24 -12.58 25.93
CA LYS A 755 42.65 -12.99 27.21
C LYS A 755 41.95 -14.35 27.13
N THR A 756 41.29 -14.67 26.01
CA THR A 756 40.48 -15.87 25.87
C THR A 756 41.21 -17.02 25.16
N GLY A 757 42.34 -16.74 24.51
CA GLY A 757 43.05 -17.70 23.67
C GLY A 757 42.29 -18.11 22.41
N LYS A 758 41.17 -17.42 22.07
CA LYS A 758 40.31 -17.69 20.93
C LYS A 758 40.64 -16.72 19.78
N LYS A 759 40.81 -17.27 18.59
CA LYS A 759 40.91 -16.46 17.37
C LYS A 759 39.57 -16.48 16.64
N PHE A 760 39.11 -15.35 16.14
CA PHE A 760 37.87 -15.20 15.39
C PHE A 760 38.05 -14.16 14.30
N ASP A 761 37.30 -14.36 13.21
CA ASP A 761 37.21 -13.39 12.12
C ASP A 761 36.11 -12.38 12.37
N TYR A 762 36.33 -11.14 12.00
CA TYR A 762 35.39 -10.05 12.07
C TYR A 762 35.66 -9.04 10.97
N ALA A 763 34.66 -8.23 10.61
CA ALA A 763 34.80 -7.12 9.69
C ALA A 763 34.41 -5.82 10.36
N VAL A 764 35.11 -4.73 10.03
CA VAL A 764 34.78 -3.39 10.47
C VAL A 764 34.43 -2.53 9.26
N GLY A 765 33.22 -1.97 9.27
CA GLY A 765 32.72 -1.12 8.20
C GLY A 765 32.00 0.11 8.72
N THR A 766 31.31 0.79 7.85
CA THR A 766 30.63 2.03 8.21
C THR A 766 29.27 2.16 7.55
N MET A 767 28.45 3.01 8.14
CA MET A 767 27.19 3.45 7.56
C MET A 767 27.43 4.63 6.61
N LEU A 768 26.95 4.53 5.37
CA LEU A 768 26.90 5.65 4.43
C LEU A 768 25.53 6.34 4.60
N GLU A 769 25.49 7.41 5.36
CA GLU A 769 24.27 8.12 5.72
C GLU A 769 24.39 9.65 5.65
N LEU A 770 25.56 10.13 5.22
CA LEU A 770 25.79 11.54 4.95
C LEU A 770 26.11 11.72 3.46
N PRO A 771 25.59 12.78 2.79
CA PRO A 771 25.97 13.09 1.40
C PRO A 771 27.46 13.19 1.20
N ARG A 772 28.19 13.82 2.15
CA ARG A 772 29.63 13.89 2.10
C ARG A 772 30.30 12.52 2.08
N ALA A 773 29.81 11.58 2.89
CA ALA A 773 30.39 10.23 2.94
C ALA A 773 30.24 9.51 1.58
N ALA A 774 29.14 9.66 0.91
CA ALA A 774 28.93 9.13 -0.45
C ALA A 774 29.90 9.75 -1.46
N LEU A 775 30.11 11.07 -1.39
CA LEU A 775 31.03 11.82 -2.27
C LEU A 775 32.50 11.47 -2.08
N VAL A 776 32.91 10.99 -0.89
CA VAL A 776 34.31 10.61 -0.57
C VAL A 776 34.43 9.13 -0.21
N ALA A 777 33.52 8.30 -0.69
CA ALA A 777 33.48 6.89 -0.38
C ALA A 777 34.74 6.12 -0.81
N ASP A 778 35.50 6.62 -1.80
CA ASP A 778 36.83 6.13 -2.15
C ASP A 778 37.80 6.25 -0.98
N LYS A 779 37.83 7.40 -0.27
CA LYS A 779 38.72 7.64 0.88
C LYS A 779 38.31 6.80 2.09
N ILE A 780 37.03 6.62 2.30
CA ILE A 780 36.52 5.80 3.40
C ILE A 780 36.79 4.32 3.13
N ALA A 781 36.72 3.87 1.86
CA ALA A 781 36.99 2.50 1.44
C ALA A 781 38.43 2.04 1.62
N GLU A 782 39.39 2.97 1.82
CA GLU A 782 40.74 2.62 2.19
C GLU A 782 40.78 1.85 3.52
N THR A 783 39.84 2.15 4.43
CA THR A 783 39.74 1.56 5.77
C THR A 783 38.55 0.62 5.90
N ALA A 784 37.36 1.00 5.37
CA ALA A 784 36.13 0.22 5.52
C ALA A 784 36.20 -1.12 4.79
N GLU A 785 35.78 -2.21 5.47
CA GLU A 785 35.72 -3.55 4.90
C GLU A 785 34.34 -3.86 4.31
N PHE A 786 33.30 -3.12 4.72
CA PHE A 786 31.95 -3.13 4.15
C PHE A 786 31.25 -1.78 4.35
N PHE A 787 30.17 -1.58 3.61
CA PHE A 787 29.30 -0.41 3.74
C PHE A 787 27.86 -0.83 3.88
N SER A 788 27.07 -0.06 4.64
CA SER A 788 25.62 -0.14 4.66
C SER A 788 25.02 1.25 4.51
N PHE A 789 24.08 1.43 3.59
CA PHE A 789 23.38 2.71 3.45
C PHE A 789 22.37 2.90 4.58
N GLY A 790 22.57 3.94 5.40
CA GLY A 790 21.60 4.45 6.38
C GLY A 790 20.67 5.45 5.70
N THR A 791 19.75 4.94 4.89
CA THR A 791 18.95 5.80 4.01
C THR A 791 17.96 6.70 4.75
N ASN A 792 17.64 6.44 6.01
CA ASN A 792 16.86 7.37 6.81
C ASN A 792 17.57 8.72 6.93
N ASP A 793 18.82 8.70 7.42
CA ASP A 793 19.63 9.90 7.61
C ASP A 793 20.13 10.47 6.29
N LEU A 794 20.49 9.62 5.32
CA LEU A 794 20.90 10.07 4.00
C LEU A 794 19.78 10.85 3.31
N THR A 795 18.54 10.40 3.40
CA THR A 795 17.38 11.10 2.84
C THR A 795 17.13 12.43 3.53
N GLN A 796 17.15 12.47 4.87
CA GLN A 796 16.99 13.71 5.62
C GLN A 796 18.04 14.75 5.25
N THR A 797 19.31 14.34 5.21
CA THR A 797 20.41 15.25 4.93
C THR A 797 20.50 15.66 3.47
N ALA A 798 20.15 14.79 2.54
CA ALA A 798 20.12 15.10 1.12
C ALA A 798 19.00 16.07 0.74
N LEU A 799 17.82 15.89 1.33
CA LEU A 799 16.64 16.74 1.06
C LEU A 799 16.61 17.99 1.96
N GLY A 800 17.40 18.02 3.05
CA GLY A 800 17.29 19.08 4.06
C GLY A 800 15.94 19.07 4.78
N MET A 801 15.33 17.92 4.94
CA MET A 801 14.02 17.74 5.57
C MET A 801 14.13 16.82 6.78
N SER A 802 13.56 17.23 7.91
CA SER A 802 13.39 16.35 9.06
C SER A 802 12.27 15.34 8.75
N ARG A 803 12.55 14.06 8.97
CA ARG A 803 11.57 13.00 8.80
C ARG A 803 10.36 13.18 9.72
N ASP A 804 10.62 13.58 10.96
CA ASP A 804 9.60 13.71 12.00
C ASP A 804 8.71 14.94 11.77
N ASP A 805 9.27 16.03 11.25
CA ASP A 805 8.54 17.27 10.96
C ASP A 805 7.88 17.27 9.57
N SER A 806 8.34 16.44 8.65
CA SER A 806 7.87 16.43 7.26
C SER A 806 6.38 16.07 7.12
N GLY A 807 5.80 15.40 8.11
CA GLY A 807 4.38 15.07 8.17
C GLY A 807 3.45 16.27 8.10
N THR A 808 3.95 17.48 8.40
CA THR A 808 3.16 18.73 8.37
C THR A 808 3.01 19.32 6.97
N PHE A 809 3.94 19.10 6.06
CA PHE A 809 3.96 19.72 4.73
C PHE A 809 4.10 18.71 3.57
N LEU A 810 4.69 17.57 3.77
CA LEU A 810 4.93 16.57 2.71
C LEU A 810 3.64 16.05 2.06
N PRO A 811 2.51 15.86 2.80
CA PRO A 811 1.24 15.53 2.17
C PRO A 811 0.79 16.58 1.12
N GLU A 812 1.04 17.86 1.39
CA GLU A 812 0.72 18.93 0.44
C GLU A 812 1.65 18.95 -0.78
N TYR A 813 2.94 18.62 -0.60
CA TYR A 813 3.89 18.44 -1.70
C TYR A 813 3.45 17.30 -2.64
N ILE A 814 2.98 16.20 -2.07
CA ILE A 814 2.43 15.08 -2.85
C ILE A 814 1.12 15.53 -3.53
N ALA A 815 0.26 16.27 -2.81
CA ALA A 815 -0.99 16.78 -3.36
C ALA A 815 -0.79 17.77 -4.51
N LYS A 816 0.30 18.53 -4.48
CA LYS A 816 0.69 19.48 -5.56
C LYS A 816 1.57 18.86 -6.63
N GLU A 817 1.80 17.56 -6.57
CA GLU A 817 2.66 16.82 -7.51
C GLU A 817 4.12 17.34 -7.57
N VAL A 818 4.60 17.97 -6.48
CA VAL A 818 6.01 18.38 -6.35
C VAL A 818 6.90 17.15 -6.18
N VAL A 819 6.41 16.15 -5.44
CA VAL A 819 6.99 14.82 -5.33
C VAL A 819 5.92 13.76 -5.60
N SER A 820 6.27 12.71 -6.30
CA SER A 820 5.31 11.66 -6.67
C SER A 820 4.91 10.79 -5.47
N ARG A 821 5.79 10.64 -4.48
CA ARG A 821 5.59 9.82 -3.28
C ARG A 821 6.46 10.28 -2.13
N ASN A 822 6.19 9.74 -0.94
CA ASN A 822 6.96 10.06 0.25
C ASN A 822 8.40 9.52 0.15
N PRO A 823 9.44 10.38 0.13
CA PRO A 823 10.84 9.95 -0.01
C PRO A 823 11.38 9.20 1.21
N PHE A 824 10.67 9.21 2.35
CA PHE A 824 10.99 8.43 3.54
C PHE A 824 10.37 7.02 3.51
N ALA A 825 9.42 6.76 2.63
CA ALA A 825 8.81 5.44 2.45
C ALA A 825 9.46 4.66 1.30
N SER A 826 9.87 5.34 0.24
CA SER A 826 10.54 4.77 -0.93
C SER A 826 11.68 5.68 -1.37
N ILE A 827 12.80 5.11 -1.80
CA ILE A 827 14.01 5.89 -2.16
C ILE A 827 13.67 6.94 -3.23
N ASP A 828 14.08 8.18 -2.96
CA ASP A 828 14.19 9.21 -3.98
C ASP A 828 15.38 8.87 -4.91
N VAL A 829 15.05 8.22 -6.02
CA VAL A 829 16.07 7.74 -6.97
C VAL A 829 16.82 8.88 -7.65
N GLU A 830 16.16 10.03 -7.87
CA GLU A 830 16.74 11.18 -8.55
C GLU A 830 17.79 11.90 -7.71
N GLY A 831 17.62 12.00 -6.41
CA GLY A 831 18.56 12.67 -5.49
C GLY A 831 19.37 11.66 -4.70
N VAL A 832 18.71 10.99 -3.74
CA VAL A 832 19.37 10.02 -2.83
C VAL A 832 19.95 8.84 -3.60
N GLY A 833 19.26 8.35 -4.62
CA GLY A 833 19.73 7.26 -5.48
C GLY A 833 21.04 7.59 -6.20
N GLN A 834 21.20 8.82 -6.69
CA GLN A 834 22.48 9.26 -7.29
C GLN A 834 23.61 9.28 -6.28
N LEU A 835 23.38 9.72 -5.05
CA LEU A 835 24.38 9.66 -3.97
C LEU A 835 24.80 8.22 -3.67
N MET A 836 23.83 7.29 -3.64
CA MET A 836 24.12 5.87 -3.45
C MET A 836 24.99 5.32 -4.61
N GLU A 837 24.66 5.66 -5.85
CA GLU A 837 25.43 5.24 -7.04
C GLU A 837 26.85 5.78 -7.01
N ILE A 838 27.04 7.05 -6.66
CA ILE A 838 28.35 7.67 -6.48
C ILE A 838 29.17 6.93 -5.41
N GLY A 839 28.54 6.66 -4.26
CA GLY A 839 29.17 5.94 -3.16
C GLY A 839 29.65 4.55 -3.55
N VAL A 840 28.79 3.74 -4.17
CA VAL A 840 29.12 2.40 -4.66
C VAL A 840 30.25 2.45 -5.69
N THR A 841 30.13 3.33 -6.68
CA THR A 841 31.07 3.45 -7.78
C THR A 841 32.47 3.85 -7.27
N LYS A 842 32.56 4.82 -6.38
CA LYS A 842 33.83 5.31 -5.83
C LYS A 842 34.49 4.29 -4.92
N ALA A 843 33.78 3.70 -4.01
CA ALA A 843 34.32 2.70 -3.09
C ALA A 843 34.82 1.46 -3.84
N ARG A 844 34.10 0.97 -4.82
CA ARG A 844 34.52 -0.19 -5.65
C ARG A 844 35.75 0.07 -6.51
N LYS A 845 36.07 1.31 -6.85
CA LYS A 845 37.35 1.66 -7.51
C LYS A 845 38.54 1.38 -6.62
N VAL A 846 38.42 1.58 -5.32
CA VAL A 846 39.50 1.34 -4.34
C VAL A 846 39.46 -0.11 -3.85
N ARG A 847 38.31 -0.64 -3.58
CA ARG A 847 38.10 -2.00 -3.09
C ARG A 847 37.05 -2.73 -3.93
N PRO A 848 37.40 -3.37 -5.04
CA PRO A 848 36.45 -3.95 -6.00
C PRO A 848 35.46 -4.97 -5.39
N GLY A 849 35.87 -5.74 -4.38
CA GLY A 849 35.05 -6.72 -3.71
C GLY A 849 34.29 -6.21 -2.48
N VAL A 850 34.30 -4.91 -2.21
CA VAL A 850 33.66 -4.37 -1.01
C VAL A 850 32.15 -4.62 -1.01
N LYS A 851 31.66 -5.11 0.12
CA LYS A 851 30.25 -5.44 0.33
C LYS A 851 29.45 -4.17 0.61
N PHE A 852 28.30 -4.07 -0.06
CA PHE A 852 27.30 -3.03 0.16
C PHE A 852 25.95 -3.61 0.58
N GLY A 853 25.35 -3.00 1.59
CA GLY A 853 23.97 -3.26 1.97
C GLY A 853 23.19 -1.97 2.17
N ILE A 854 21.93 -2.14 2.54
CA ILE A 854 21.03 -1.07 2.99
C ILE A 854 20.34 -1.53 4.27
N CYS A 855 20.18 -0.65 5.23
CA CYS A 855 19.53 -0.96 6.52
C CYS A 855 18.52 0.09 6.97
N GLY A 856 18.28 1.15 6.19
CA GLY A 856 17.17 2.08 6.41
C GLY A 856 15.81 1.43 6.13
N GLU A 857 14.75 2.15 6.42
CA GLU A 857 13.36 1.68 6.20
C GLU A 857 13.09 1.22 4.76
N HIS A 858 13.77 1.84 3.80
CA HIS A 858 13.71 1.50 2.39
C HIS A 858 14.14 0.06 2.06
N GLY A 859 14.92 -0.57 2.94
CA GLY A 859 15.32 -1.98 2.78
C GLY A 859 14.14 -2.97 2.80
N GLY A 860 12.96 -2.54 3.24
CA GLY A 860 11.71 -3.30 3.21
C GLY A 860 10.71 -2.86 2.13
N ASP A 861 11.01 -1.82 1.37
CA ASP A 861 10.14 -1.30 0.31
C ASP A 861 10.45 -1.97 -1.03
N PRO A 862 9.44 -2.56 -1.71
CA PRO A 862 9.67 -3.30 -2.96
C PRO A 862 10.37 -2.51 -4.06
N ASP A 863 10.00 -1.24 -4.27
CA ASP A 863 10.59 -0.41 -5.33
C ASP A 863 12.05 -0.03 -4.99
N SER A 864 12.31 0.26 -3.73
CA SER A 864 13.67 0.51 -3.23
C SER A 864 14.55 -0.73 -3.35
N ILE A 865 14.00 -1.93 -3.11
CA ILE A 865 14.72 -3.20 -3.28
C ILE A 865 15.09 -3.42 -4.76
N LYS A 866 14.18 -3.13 -5.70
CA LYS A 866 14.47 -3.18 -7.14
C LYS A 866 15.60 -2.23 -7.52
N PHE A 867 15.58 -1.01 -6.97
CA PHE A 867 16.67 -0.05 -7.16
C PHE A 867 18.00 -0.57 -6.58
N CYS A 868 18.01 -1.11 -5.36
CA CYS A 868 19.20 -1.70 -4.74
C CYS A 868 19.77 -2.86 -5.58
N HIS A 869 18.90 -3.71 -6.14
CA HIS A 869 19.30 -4.77 -7.05
C HIS A 869 19.97 -4.21 -8.31
N LYS A 870 19.36 -3.20 -8.95
CA LYS A 870 19.91 -2.53 -10.14
C LYS A 870 21.27 -1.88 -9.85
N LEU A 871 21.46 -1.31 -8.65
CA LEU A 871 22.72 -0.72 -8.20
C LEU A 871 23.78 -1.79 -7.85
N GLY A 872 23.37 -3.05 -7.80
CA GLY A 872 24.29 -4.17 -7.51
C GLY A 872 24.69 -4.26 -6.04
N LEU A 873 23.80 -3.93 -5.10
CA LEU A 873 24.04 -4.17 -3.69
C LEU A 873 24.12 -5.67 -3.40
N ASN A 874 24.75 -6.04 -2.30
CA ASN A 874 24.89 -7.44 -1.91
C ASN A 874 23.70 -7.93 -1.07
N TYR A 875 23.11 -7.05 -0.26
CA TYR A 875 21.95 -7.39 0.57
C TYR A 875 21.08 -6.18 0.86
N VAL A 876 19.83 -6.46 1.22
CA VAL A 876 18.92 -5.50 1.85
C VAL A 876 18.60 -5.98 3.26
N SER A 877 18.37 -5.06 4.19
CA SER A 877 18.00 -5.37 5.57
C SER A 877 16.75 -4.63 5.97
N CYS A 878 15.79 -5.35 6.53
CA CYS A 878 14.46 -4.85 6.83
C CYS A 878 13.94 -5.38 8.18
N ALA A 879 12.83 -4.83 8.66
CA ALA A 879 12.16 -5.33 9.85
C ALA A 879 11.78 -6.83 9.67
N PRO A 880 11.76 -7.64 10.75
CA PRO A 880 11.50 -9.09 10.66
C PRO A 880 10.27 -9.46 9.82
N ASN A 881 9.16 -8.77 10.02
CA ASN A 881 7.91 -9.02 9.29
C ASN A 881 7.96 -8.64 7.81
N ARG A 882 8.99 -7.90 7.38
CA ARG A 882 9.19 -7.50 5.98
C ARG A 882 10.10 -8.47 5.21
N VAL A 883 10.74 -9.42 5.89
CA VAL A 883 11.64 -10.42 5.26
C VAL A 883 10.94 -11.16 4.11
N PRO A 884 9.72 -11.72 4.26
CA PRO A 884 9.03 -12.38 3.15
C PRO A 884 8.70 -11.44 1.99
N VAL A 885 8.32 -10.19 2.27
CA VAL A 885 8.08 -9.16 1.25
C VAL A 885 9.36 -8.87 0.48
N ALA A 886 10.46 -8.68 1.20
CA ALA A 886 11.78 -8.40 0.62
C ALA A 886 12.27 -9.55 -0.28
N LYS A 887 12.01 -10.82 0.09
CA LYS A 887 12.32 -11.99 -0.75
C LYS A 887 11.58 -11.95 -2.09
N ILE A 888 10.28 -11.68 -2.07
CA ILE A 888 9.47 -11.57 -3.30
C ILE A 888 9.97 -10.39 -4.15
N ALA A 889 10.17 -9.21 -3.55
CA ALA A 889 10.64 -8.04 -4.27
C ALA A 889 12.03 -8.25 -4.89
N ALA A 890 12.94 -8.92 -4.16
CA ALA A 890 14.28 -9.25 -4.67
C ALA A 890 14.22 -10.25 -5.83
N ALA A 891 13.34 -11.24 -5.76
CA ALA A 891 13.11 -12.19 -6.86
C ALA A 891 12.50 -11.50 -8.08
N GLN A 892 11.53 -10.60 -7.88
CA GLN A 892 10.95 -9.79 -8.95
C GLN A 892 12.03 -8.90 -9.60
N ALA A 893 12.88 -8.27 -8.81
CA ALA A 893 13.99 -7.48 -9.30
C ALA A 893 14.96 -8.29 -10.17
N ALA A 894 15.30 -9.51 -9.77
CA ALA A 894 16.16 -10.42 -10.55
C ALA A 894 15.50 -10.85 -11.87
N LEU A 895 14.17 -10.90 -11.93
CA LEU A 895 13.40 -11.17 -13.14
C LEU A 895 13.18 -9.94 -14.03
N GLY A 896 13.60 -8.74 -13.60
CA GLY A 896 13.35 -7.49 -14.30
C GLY A 896 11.88 -7.05 -14.28
N LYS A 897 11.13 -7.46 -13.27
CA LYS A 897 9.68 -7.21 -13.12
C LYS A 897 9.34 -6.21 -12.01
#